data_1b035afcec36dfcf6cf4564094b15ec4
#
_entry.id   1b035afcec36dfcf6cf4564094b15ec4
#
_cell.length_a   1.000
_cell.length_b   1.000
_cell.length_c   1.000
_cell.angle_alpha   90.00
_cell.angle_beta   90.00
_cell.angle_gamma   90.00
#
_symmetry.space_group_name_H-M   'P 1'
#
loop_
_entity.id
_entity.type
_entity.pdbx_description
1 polymer ?
#
loop_
_entity_poly.entity_id
_entity_poly.type
_entity_poly.pdbx_seq_one_letter_code
_entity_poly.pdbx_strand_id
1 'polypeptide(L)'
;MRVLKKTSFGLMAIILVVLAVGTILQKIDSSAVAAYTSPWFVALWTVMAVSAVAYMLRSRLYRRLPAFAVHASFAVILAGALTSWLTSEHGTLRLKDGAEASAFTLDDGSVAKMPFSLKLQRFEIEYYAGTEAPMDFVSHLSTDGVNGTASMNNVFSHRGYRFYQSGYDSEGGSVFTVAHDPMGIGVTYAGYALLLASICWFMMSGKSRFRSLLRKLSAKPLAVVGALMVAMSAQASDLPALPQQQAEEMGNLYVLYGDRICPLQTMAKEFTEKLCGNATFDGLSAEQVLSGWLYYPTDWSKVPMIKIKSAEVRRLLGIDGKYASVRDFFSDVNEYKLEKPLRGIDRFADPQGLREAAEKFDIINRLTTGKSLKIFPLKDAEGKIGWFSQGDDNIPVETDTQEWMFVKMSLSYANELVQTGRWSDLSDFYTKVRKYQRKNGGATLPSDTRFKAEKTYNTVSNARPLAITLMCVGLVAFFSFCLLSARGGRPRRWAVLTLRAIAVAAWLYISVIIVLLWFVSGHIPMSNGYETMLFLAWCAVPIAMLAERRMPLALPMGVLLCGMTTMVAMMGISNPRMSQLMPVLQSPLLSAHVAVIMVAYALLAFMAMNGIAAFVMRMRNRAATDEITVLKEHSELLLYPAVMLLTIGIFLGAVWANVSWGRYWGWDPKEVWALITMIVYAFAFHRESFPWLRRPMAFHAYMVLAFFSVLFTYFGVNFFLTGMHSYA
;
A
#
# COMPACT_ATOMS: atom_id res chain seq x y z
N MET A 1 -0.98 11.15 -44.73
CA MET A 1 -0.08 10.82 -43.63
C MET A 1 -0.05 11.88 -42.54
N ARG A 2 0.18 13.20 -42.85
CA ARG A 2 0.18 14.28 -41.85
C ARG A 2 -1.17 14.41 -41.09
N VAL A 3 -2.29 14.26 -41.81
CA VAL A 3 -3.66 14.33 -41.24
C VAL A 3 -3.84 13.18 -40.25
N LEU A 4 -3.66 11.92 -40.67
CA LEU A 4 -3.82 10.74 -39.78
C LEU A 4 -2.96 10.84 -38.53
N LYS A 5 -1.69 11.30 -38.65
CA LYS A 5 -0.83 11.55 -37.52
C LYS A 5 -1.44 12.57 -36.55
N LYS A 6 -1.86 13.75 -37.06
CA LYS A 6 -2.46 14.80 -36.24
C LYS A 6 -3.75 14.32 -35.57
N THR A 7 -4.60 13.58 -36.31
CA THR A 7 -5.83 13.01 -35.78
C THR A 7 -5.57 12.02 -34.65
N SER A 8 -4.70 11.01 -34.87
CA SER A 8 -4.42 9.98 -33.84
C SER A 8 -3.84 10.57 -32.54
N PHE A 9 -2.83 11.44 -32.66
CA PHE A 9 -2.24 12.07 -31.45
C PHE A 9 -3.14 13.14 -30.83
N GLY A 10 -3.93 13.85 -31.64
CA GLY A 10 -4.91 14.83 -31.14
C GLY A 10 -6.04 14.16 -30.38
N LEU A 11 -6.60 13.08 -30.91
CA LEU A 11 -7.62 12.28 -30.21
C LEU A 11 -7.06 11.66 -28.91
N MET A 12 -5.82 11.16 -28.94
CA MET A 12 -5.18 10.66 -27.73
C MET A 12 -5.03 11.74 -26.66
N ALA A 13 -4.64 12.96 -27.04
CA ALA A 13 -4.57 14.09 -26.10
C ALA A 13 -5.95 14.46 -25.53
N ILE A 14 -7.00 14.44 -26.36
CA ILE A 14 -8.39 14.66 -25.91
C ILE A 14 -8.79 13.55 -24.92
N ILE A 15 -8.53 12.29 -25.24
CA ILE A 15 -8.79 11.15 -24.34
C ILE A 15 -8.10 11.35 -22.99
N LEU A 16 -6.82 11.73 -22.96
CA LEU A 16 -6.10 11.98 -21.72
C LEU A 16 -6.76 13.09 -20.87
N VAL A 17 -7.21 14.17 -21.51
CA VAL A 17 -7.92 15.24 -20.80
C VAL A 17 -9.27 14.75 -20.27
N VAL A 18 -10.03 14.01 -21.07
CA VAL A 18 -11.33 13.43 -20.64
C VAL A 18 -11.13 12.47 -19.47
N LEU A 19 -10.11 11.62 -19.53
CA LEU A 19 -9.77 10.70 -18.44
C LEU A 19 -9.43 11.45 -17.15
N ALA A 20 -8.55 12.45 -17.23
CA ALA A 20 -8.14 13.22 -16.06
C ALA A 20 -9.30 14.03 -15.44
N VAL A 21 -10.08 14.73 -16.28
CA VAL A 21 -11.23 15.52 -15.83
C VAL A 21 -12.33 14.60 -15.25
N GLY A 22 -12.60 13.47 -15.90
CA GLY A 22 -13.61 12.52 -15.44
C GLY A 22 -13.32 11.98 -14.04
N THR A 23 -12.04 11.70 -13.68
CA THR A 23 -11.69 11.26 -12.32
C THR A 23 -11.91 12.34 -11.26
N ILE A 24 -11.77 13.62 -11.62
CA ILE A 24 -12.08 14.75 -10.73
C ILE A 24 -13.59 14.88 -10.55
N LEU A 25 -14.35 14.71 -11.63
CA LEU A 25 -15.83 14.74 -11.58
C LEU A 25 -16.40 13.59 -10.76
N GLN A 26 -15.80 12.38 -10.83
CA GLN A 26 -16.20 11.23 -10.01
C GLN A 26 -16.11 11.51 -8.49
N LYS A 27 -15.21 12.39 -8.06
CA LYS A 27 -15.13 12.82 -6.66
C LYS A 27 -16.33 13.66 -6.25
N ILE A 28 -16.87 14.46 -7.16
CA ILE A 28 -18.00 15.36 -6.92
C ILE A 28 -19.32 14.59 -7.04
N ASP A 29 -19.40 13.74 -8.06
CA ASP A 29 -20.55 12.90 -8.37
C ASP A 29 -20.07 11.52 -8.86
N SER A 30 -20.32 10.49 -8.06
CA SER A 30 -19.93 9.12 -8.38
C SER A 30 -20.59 8.59 -9.67
N SER A 31 -21.74 9.14 -10.07
CA SER A 31 -22.42 8.79 -11.32
C SER A 31 -21.64 9.20 -12.57
N ALA A 32 -20.65 10.12 -12.44
CA ALA A 32 -19.79 10.54 -13.55
C ALA A 32 -18.97 9.40 -14.16
N VAL A 33 -18.82 8.27 -13.46
CA VAL A 33 -18.20 7.05 -14.03
C VAL A 33 -18.93 6.56 -15.27
N ALA A 34 -20.25 6.76 -15.37
CA ALA A 34 -21.06 6.39 -16.53
C ALA A 34 -20.63 7.10 -17.83
N ALA A 35 -19.92 8.22 -17.73
CA ALA A 35 -19.37 8.90 -18.91
C ALA A 35 -18.36 8.01 -19.67
N TYR A 36 -17.62 7.15 -18.97
CA TYR A 36 -16.61 6.27 -19.58
C TYR A 36 -17.21 5.05 -20.32
N THR A 37 -18.44 4.68 -20.01
CA THR A 37 -19.17 3.62 -20.69
C THR A 37 -20.14 4.16 -21.75
N SER A 38 -20.24 5.48 -21.86
CA SER A 38 -21.15 6.16 -22.79
C SER A 38 -20.76 5.92 -24.26
N PRO A 39 -21.74 5.87 -25.19
CA PRO A 39 -21.49 5.66 -26.62
C PRO A 39 -20.53 6.68 -27.24
N TRP A 40 -20.58 7.95 -26.81
CA TRP A 40 -19.67 8.98 -27.34
C TRP A 40 -18.20 8.74 -26.97
N PHE A 41 -17.95 8.25 -25.74
CA PHE A 41 -16.59 7.95 -25.29
C PHE A 41 -16.03 6.68 -25.96
N VAL A 42 -16.87 5.66 -26.12
CA VAL A 42 -16.53 4.45 -26.89
C VAL A 42 -16.26 4.81 -28.36
N ALA A 43 -17.07 5.68 -28.97
CA ALA A 43 -16.83 6.18 -30.32
C ALA A 43 -15.49 6.94 -30.42
N LEU A 44 -15.15 7.76 -29.43
CA LEU A 44 -13.88 8.49 -29.38
C LEU A 44 -12.67 7.54 -29.40
N TRP A 45 -12.68 6.48 -28.58
CA TRP A 45 -11.65 5.43 -28.58
C TRP A 45 -11.60 4.66 -29.89
N THR A 46 -12.76 4.33 -30.44
CA THR A 46 -12.87 3.59 -31.72
C THR A 46 -12.28 4.39 -32.87
N VAL A 47 -12.65 5.67 -32.99
CA VAL A 47 -12.11 6.55 -34.05
C VAL A 47 -10.61 6.75 -33.89
N MET A 48 -10.12 6.89 -32.64
CA MET A 48 -8.70 6.96 -32.33
C MET A 48 -7.98 5.68 -32.76
N ALA A 49 -8.51 4.51 -32.40
CA ALA A 49 -7.92 3.21 -32.76
C ALA A 49 -7.87 3.01 -34.27
N VAL A 50 -8.96 3.26 -34.98
CA VAL A 50 -9.02 3.16 -36.46
C VAL A 50 -8.04 4.12 -37.12
N SER A 51 -7.95 5.37 -36.66
CA SER A 51 -7.00 6.34 -37.19
C SER A 51 -5.55 5.96 -36.93
N ALA A 52 -5.27 5.36 -35.75
CA ALA A 52 -3.94 4.85 -35.37
C ALA A 52 -3.53 3.66 -36.26
N VAL A 53 -4.42 2.69 -36.45
CA VAL A 53 -4.19 1.54 -37.35
C VAL A 53 -3.94 2.02 -38.79
N ALA A 54 -4.79 2.93 -39.30
CA ALA A 54 -4.60 3.51 -40.62
C ALA A 54 -3.25 4.23 -40.74
N TYR A 55 -2.84 4.97 -39.69
CA TYR A 55 -1.51 5.62 -39.66
C TYR A 55 -0.37 4.59 -39.64
N MET A 56 -0.48 3.52 -38.86
CA MET A 56 0.51 2.43 -38.79
C MET A 56 0.71 1.78 -40.15
N LEU A 57 -0.36 1.43 -40.86
CA LEU A 57 -0.32 0.82 -42.17
C LEU A 57 0.27 1.77 -43.22
N ARG A 58 -0.18 3.04 -43.23
CA ARG A 58 0.32 4.04 -44.21
C ARG A 58 1.77 4.47 -43.96
N SER A 59 2.22 4.42 -42.67
CA SER A 59 3.61 4.67 -42.29
C SER A 59 4.55 3.47 -42.57
N ARG A 60 3.98 2.34 -43.01
CA ARG A 60 4.66 1.05 -43.23
C ARG A 60 5.35 0.53 -41.94
N LEU A 61 4.73 0.74 -40.75
CA LEU A 61 5.28 0.27 -39.48
C LEU A 61 5.47 -1.26 -39.47
N TYR A 62 4.67 -2.00 -40.25
CA TYR A 62 4.82 -3.46 -40.46
C TYR A 62 6.18 -3.91 -40.92
N ARG A 63 7.00 -3.01 -41.52
CA ARG A 63 8.41 -3.29 -41.83
C ARG A 63 9.31 -3.38 -40.60
N ARG A 64 8.84 -2.92 -39.42
CA ARG A 64 9.49 -3.02 -38.12
C ARG A 64 8.64 -3.94 -37.21
N LEU A 65 8.65 -5.25 -37.52
CA LEU A 65 7.74 -6.25 -36.94
C LEU A 65 7.58 -6.17 -35.41
N PRO A 66 8.65 -6.06 -34.57
CA PRO A 66 8.45 -5.99 -33.14
C PRO A 66 7.64 -4.77 -32.68
N ALA A 67 7.92 -3.60 -33.26
CA ALA A 67 7.18 -2.37 -32.95
C ALA A 67 5.74 -2.43 -33.49
N PHE A 68 5.54 -3.02 -34.66
CA PHE A 68 4.20 -3.25 -35.20
C PHE A 68 3.38 -4.18 -34.30
N ALA A 69 3.98 -5.29 -33.85
CA ALA A 69 3.30 -6.25 -32.98
C ALA A 69 2.83 -5.63 -31.66
N VAL A 70 3.65 -4.77 -31.02
CA VAL A 70 3.24 -4.03 -29.81
C VAL A 70 2.01 -3.16 -30.07
N HIS A 71 1.98 -2.42 -31.17
CA HIS A 71 0.80 -1.58 -31.48
C HIS A 71 -0.41 -2.41 -31.92
N ALA A 72 -0.20 -3.50 -32.64
CA ALA A 72 -1.26 -4.40 -33.05
C ALA A 72 -1.94 -5.06 -31.84
N SER A 73 -1.15 -5.43 -30.81
CA SER A 73 -1.73 -5.99 -29.57
C SER A 73 -2.64 -5.01 -28.85
N PHE A 74 -2.30 -3.72 -28.80
CA PHE A 74 -3.24 -2.70 -28.26
C PHE A 74 -4.51 -2.59 -29.11
N ALA A 75 -4.41 -2.68 -30.43
CA ALA A 75 -5.60 -2.70 -31.29
C ALA A 75 -6.51 -3.92 -31.01
N VAL A 76 -5.90 -5.10 -30.77
CA VAL A 76 -6.65 -6.32 -30.38
C VAL A 76 -7.31 -6.13 -29.01
N ILE A 77 -6.62 -5.56 -28.02
CA ILE A 77 -7.17 -5.26 -26.70
C ILE A 77 -8.39 -4.32 -26.83
N LEU A 78 -8.26 -3.25 -27.59
CA LEU A 78 -9.36 -2.31 -27.82
C LEU A 78 -10.54 -2.95 -28.59
N ALA A 79 -10.25 -3.85 -29.55
CA ALA A 79 -11.28 -4.63 -30.23
C ALA A 79 -12.01 -5.57 -29.25
N GLY A 80 -11.27 -6.22 -28.36
CA GLY A 80 -11.85 -7.04 -27.28
C GLY A 80 -12.73 -6.22 -26.35
N ALA A 81 -12.26 -5.05 -25.91
CA ALA A 81 -13.04 -4.14 -25.06
C ALA A 81 -14.31 -3.65 -25.76
N LEU A 82 -14.25 -3.34 -27.07
CA LEU A 82 -15.44 -2.98 -27.85
C LEU A 82 -16.42 -4.15 -27.96
N THR A 83 -15.88 -5.38 -28.16
CA THR A 83 -16.74 -6.59 -28.20
C THR A 83 -17.42 -6.82 -26.87
N SER A 84 -16.71 -6.73 -25.74
CA SER A 84 -17.30 -6.82 -24.41
C SER A 84 -18.40 -5.75 -24.21
N TRP A 85 -18.13 -4.48 -24.60
CA TRP A 85 -19.12 -3.42 -24.48
C TRP A 85 -20.41 -3.70 -25.27
N LEU A 86 -20.30 -4.38 -26.40
CA LEU A 86 -21.44 -4.73 -27.26
C LEU A 86 -22.18 -6.00 -26.83
N THR A 87 -21.52 -6.96 -26.19
CA THR A 87 -22.03 -8.33 -26.01
C THR A 87 -22.08 -8.84 -24.58
N SER A 88 -21.46 -8.13 -23.63
CA SER A 88 -21.44 -8.57 -22.24
C SER A 88 -22.70 -8.17 -21.49
N GLU A 89 -23.12 -9.04 -20.58
CA GLU A 89 -24.16 -8.78 -19.60
C GLU A 89 -23.54 -8.76 -18.21
N HIS A 90 -23.78 -7.68 -17.47
CA HIS A 90 -23.34 -7.50 -16.10
C HIS A 90 -24.51 -7.13 -15.22
N GLY A 91 -24.53 -7.66 -13.98
CA GLY A 91 -25.60 -7.37 -13.06
C GLY A 91 -25.40 -7.96 -11.70
N THR A 92 -26.44 -7.96 -10.90
CA THR A 92 -26.43 -8.40 -9.49
C THR A 92 -27.47 -9.48 -9.26
N LEU A 93 -27.09 -10.52 -8.53
CA LEU A 93 -27.97 -11.58 -8.05
C LEU A 93 -27.89 -11.63 -6.52
N ARG A 94 -29.06 -11.60 -5.86
CA ARG A 94 -29.16 -11.77 -4.41
C ARG A 94 -29.86 -13.07 -4.09
N LEU A 95 -29.27 -13.91 -3.27
CA LEU A 95 -29.83 -15.19 -2.83
C LEU A 95 -29.74 -15.30 -1.32
N LYS A 96 -30.83 -15.71 -0.68
CA LYS A 96 -30.83 -16.17 0.72
C LYS A 96 -30.42 -17.65 0.79
N ASP A 97 -29.97 -18.09 1.96
CA ASP A 97 -29.65 -19.50 2.19
C ASP A 97 -30.83 -20.40 1.81
N GLY A 98 -30.54 -21.42 1.03
CA GLY A 98 -31.55 -22.35 0.48
C GLY A 98 -32.31 -21.82 -0.73
N ALA A 99 -32.23 -20.55 -1.08
CA ALA A 99 -32.94 -19.97 -2.21
C ALA A 99 -32.31 -20.30 -3.57
N GLU A 100 -33.14 -20.27 -4.61
CA GLU A 100 -32.77 -20.59 -5.98
C GLU A 100 -33.28 -19.48 -6.93
N ALA A 101 -32.49 -19.13 -7.94
CA ALA A 101 -32.91 -18.18 -8.97
C ALA A 101 -32.40 -18.56 -10.36
N SER A 102 -33.19 -18.26 -11.37
CA SER A 102 -32.87 -18.44 -12.81
C SER A 102 -32.78 -17.10 -13.57
N ALA A 103 -32.72 -15.98 -12.84
CA ALA A 103 -32.60 -14.65 -13.41
C ALA A 103 -31.81 -13.74 -12.46
N PHE A 104 -31.21 -12.69 -13.01
CA PHE A 104 -30.49 -11.67 -12.27
C PHE A 104 -30.83 -10.25 -12.80
N THR A 105 -30.58 -9.23 -11.99
CA THR A 105 -30.85 -7.83 -12.37
C THR A 105 -29.62 -7.24 -13.04
N LEU A 106 -29.76 -6.75 -14.27
CA LEU A 106 -28.71 -6.05 -15.00
C LEU A 106 -28.42 -4.68 -14.38
N ASP A 107 -27.28 -4.09 -14.74
CA ASP A 107 -26.86 -2.77 -14.25
C ASP A 107 -27.81 -1.63 -14.68
N ASP A 108 -28.60 -1.82 -15.74
CA ASP A 108 -29.65 -0.90 -16.19
C ASP A 108 -31.01 -1.08 -15.48
N GLY A 109 -31.09 -2.04 -14.54
CA GLY A 109 -32.31 -2.38 -13.80
C GLY A 109 -33.23 -3.37 -14.51
N SER A 110 -32.94 -3.78 -15.74
CA SER A 110 -33.67 -4.84 -16.42
C SER A 110 -33.32 -6.24 -15.89
N VAL A 111 -34.10 -7.25 -16.22
CA VAL A 111 -33.91 -8.62 -15.73
C VAL A 111 -33.46 -9.54 -16.86
N ALA A 112 -32.29 -10.13 -16.71
CA ALA A 112 -31.76 -11.16 -17.61
C ALA A 112 -32.04 -12.58 -17.06
N LYS A 113 -32.39 -13.51 -17.96
CA LYS A 113 -32.63 -14.92 -17.60
C LYS A 113 -31.41 -15.76 -17.89
N MET A 114 -31.04 -16.61 -16.95
CA MET A 114 -30.00 -17.63 -17.12
C MET A 114 -30.63 -18.90 -17.69
N PRO A 115 -29.90 -19.67 -18.50
CA PRO A 115 -30.38 -20.96 -19.04
C PRO A 115 -30.30 -22.12 -18.01
N PHE A 116 -30.15 -21.83 -16.74
CA PHE A 116 -30.09 -22.75 -15.59
C PHE A 116 -30.53 -22.01 -14.32
N SER A 117 -30.79 -22.78 -13.26
CA SER A 117 -31.06 -22.28 -11.94
C SER A 117 -29.82 -22.38 -11.06
N LEU A 118 -29.51 -21.32 -10.29
CA LEU A 118 -28.44 -21.29 -9.29
C LEU A 118 -29.05 -21.29 -7.90
N LYS A 119 -28.64 -22.24 -7.07
CA LYS A 119 -29.07 -22.36 -5.66
C LYS A 119 -27.92 -22.02 -4.73
N LEU A 120 -28.16 -21.14 -3.75
CA LEU A 120 -27.29 -20.94 -2.60
C LEU A 120 -27.61 -22.02 -1.56
N GLN A 121 -26.67 -22.91 -1.28
CA GLN A 121 -26.83 -23.94 -0.26
C GLN A 121 -26.60 -23.36 1.14
N ARG A 122 -25.52 -22.59 1.32
CA ARG A 122 -25.11 -21.96 2.56
C ARG A 122 -24.14 -20.82 2.29
N PHE A 123 -24.26 -19.73 3.05
CA PHE A 123 -23.25 -18.68 3.16
C PHE A 123 -22.55 -18.78 4.51
N GLU A 124 -21.23 -18.60 4.54
CA GLU A 124 -20.47 -18.55 5.78
C GLU A 124 -19.34 -17.53 5.71
N ILE A 125 -19.02 -16.95 6.87
CA ILE A 125 -17.88 -16.07 7.03
C ILE A 125 -16.80 -16.84 7.77
N GLU A 126 -15.66 -17.02 7.13
CA GLU A 126 -14.48 -17.57 7.77
C GLU A 126 -13.71 -16.46 8.50
N TYR A 127 -13.28 -16.71 9.73
CA TYR A 127 -12.57 -15.74 10.55
C TYR A 127 -11.14 -16.19 10.81
N TYR A 128 -10.23 -15.22 10.96
CA TYR A 128 -8.90 -15.53 11.48
C TYR A 128 -8.99 -16.08 12.90
N ALA A 129 -8.17 -17.10 13.20
CA ALA A 129 -8.25 -17.82 14.47
C ALA A 129 -8.12 -16.90 15.70
N GLY A 130 -9.10 -16.95 16.59
CA GLY A 130 -9.16 -16.16 17.81
C GLY A 130 -9.54 -14.68 17.64
N THR A 131 -10.06 -14.32 16.47
CA THR A 131 -10.45 -12.95 16.13
C THR A 131 -11.86 -12.90 15.53
N GLU A 132 -12.39 -11.69 15.36
CA GLU A 132 -13.61 -11.40 14.61
C GLU A 132 -13.30 -10.84 13.20
N ALA A 133 -12.02 -10.80 12.81
CA ALA A 133 -11.62 -10.33 11.50
C ALA A 133 -11.95 -11.37 10.42
N PRO A 134 -12.70 -11.03 9.36
CA PRO A 134 -13.06 -11.97 8.31
C PRO A 134 -11.82 -12.34 7.49
N MET A 135 -11.61 -13.64 7.30
CA MET A 135 -10.58 -14.22 6.45
C MET A 135 -11.10 -14.48 5.04
N ASP A 136 -12.34 -14.94 4.89
CA ASP A 136 -13.03 -15.06 3.61
C ASP A 136 -14.56 -15.03 3.79
N PHE A 137 -15.27 -14.80 2.68
CA PHE A 137 -16.73 -14.82 2.58
C PHE A 137 -17.10 -15.90 1.56
N VAL A 138 -17.57 -17.04 2.04
CA VAL A 138 -17.72 -18.24 1.23
C VAL A 138 -19.19 -18.56 1.01
N SER A 139 -19.61 -18.64 -0.25
CA SER A 139 -20.94 -19.08 -0.68
C SER A 139 -20.84 -20.47 -1.33
N HIS A 140 -21.54 -21.44 -0.79
CA HIS A 140 -21.68 -22.79 -1.36
C HIS A 140 -22.84 -22.78 -2.36
N LEU A 141 -22.54 -23.05 -3.61
CA LEU A 141 -23.47 -22.97 -4.73
C LEU A 141 -23.70 -24.32 -5.37
N SER A 142 -24.92 -24.53 -5.90
CA SER A 142 -25.23 -25.69 -6.72
C SER A 142 -26.09 -25.30 -7.93
N THR A 143 -25.84 -25.94 -9.06
CA THR A 143 -26.57 -25.75 -10.31
C THR A 143 -26.41 -27.00 -11.21
N ASP A 144 -27.48 -27.47 -11.86
CA ASP A 144 -27.45 -28.63 -12.79
C ASP A 144 -26.67 -29.84 -12.24
N GLY A 145 -26.73 -30.09 -10.92
CA GLY A 145 -26.00 -31.19 -10.28
C GLY A 145 -24.50 -30.91 -10.03
N VAL A 146 -23.99 -29.73 -10.37
CA VAL A 146 -22.62 -29.26 -10.09
C VAL A 146 -22.61 -28.46 -8.81
N ASN A 147 -21.76 -28.83 -7.85
CA ASN A 147 -21.51 -28.06 -6.63
C ASN A 147 -20.18 -27.31 -6.75
N GLY A 148 -20.12 -26.12 -6.16
CA GLY A 148 -18.92 -25.32 -6.10
C GLY A 148 -19.03 -24.19 -5.08
N THR A 149 -17.97 -23.39 -4.96
CA THR A 149 -17.92 -22.25 -4.04
C THR A 149 -17.60 -20.98 -4.79
N ALA A 150 -18.22 -19.88 -4.37
CA ALA A 150 -17.80 -18.54 -4.73
C ALA A 150 -17.28 -17.83 -3.47
N SER A 151 -16.09 -17.24 -3.55
CA SER A 151 -15.53 -16.39 -2.48
C SER A 151 -14.77 -15.21 -3.06
N MET A 152 -14.18 -14.33 -2.22
CA MET A 152 -13.60 -13.06 -2.67
C MET A 152 -12.53 -13.19 -3.78
N ASN A 153 -11.80 -14.32 -3.86
CA ASN A 153 -10.78 -14.58 -4.88
C ASN A 153 -11.04 -15.90 -5.64
N ASN A 154 -12.22 -16.50 -5.46
CA ASN A 154 -12.59 -17.74 -6.11
C ASN A 154 -13.96 -17.59 -6.78
N VAL A 155 -13.96 -17.66 -8.10
CA VAL A 155 -15.15 -17.42 -8.93
C VAL A 155 -15.87 -18.72 -9.23
N PHE A 156 -17.16 -18.79 -8.95
CA PHE A 156 -17.98 -19.89 -9.47
C PHE A 156 -18.38 -19.60 -10.92
N SER A 157 -18.11 -20.56 -11.81
CA SER A 157 -18.41 -20.42 -13.25
C SER A 157 -19.23 -21.60 -13.76
N HIS A 158 -20.33 -21.30 -14.47
CA HIS A 158 -21.17 -22.31 -15.10
C HIS A 158 -21.74 -21.78 -16.43
N ARG A 159 -21.62 -22.58 -17.51
CA ARG A 159 -22.10 -22.23 -18.87
C ARG A 159 -21.74 -20.83 -19.37
N GLY A 160 -20.55 -20.33 -19.03
CA GLY A 160 -20.09 -19.00 -19.44
C GLY A 160 -20.51 -17.86 -18.51
N TYR A 161 -21.41 -18.09 -17.57
CA TYR A 161 -21.74 -17.17 -16.49
C TYR A 161 -20.74 -17.32 -15.35
N ARG A 162 -20.36 -16.20 -14.74
CA ARG A 162 -19.41 -16.12 -13.63
C ARG A 162 -20.05 -15.37 -12.48
N PHE A 163 -19.97 -15.96 -11.29
CA PHE A 163 -20.56 -15.45 -10.05
C PHE A 163 -19.45 -15.07 -9.08
N TYR A 164 -19.41 -13.82 -8.70
CA TYR A 164 -18.40 -13.23 -7.83
C TYR A 164 -19.06 -12.82 -6.52
N GLN A 165 -18.48 -13.24 -5.39
CA GLN A 165 -18.93 -12.79 -4.08
C GLN A 165 -18.67 -11.28 -3.95
N SER A 166 -19.71 -10.46 -3.94
CA SER A 166 -19.58 -8.99 -3.87
C SER A 166 -20.12 -8.38 -2.58
N GLY A 167 -20.93 -9.13 -1.84
CA GLY A 167 -21.49 -8.68 -0.57
C GLY A 167 -22.33 -9.77 0.08
N TYR A 168 -22.88 -9.43 1.24
CA TYR A 168 -23.82 -10.27 1.97
C TYR A 168 -24.85 -9.39 2.68
N ASP A 169 -25.99 -9.97 3.07
CA ASP A 169 -26.97 -9.28 3.90
C ASP A 169 -26.95 -9.80 5.34
N SER A 170 -27.50 -9.02 6.26
CA SER A 170 -27.55 -9.35 7.70
C SER A 170 -28.48 -10.52 8.03
N GLU A 171 -29.26 -11.00 7.05
CA GLU A 171 -30.23 -12.09 7.23
C GLU A 171 -29.70 -13.46 6.71
N GLY A 172 -28.38 -13.55 6.40
CA GLY A 172 -27.74 -14.79 5.94
C GLY A 172 -27.88 -15.01 4.43
N GLY A 173 -27.81 -13.95 3.63
CA GLY A 173 -27.85 -14.01 2.17
C GLY A 173 -26.56 -13.56 1.53
N SER A 174 -26.31 -14.01 0.30
CA SER A 174 -25.18 -13.58 -0.52
C SER A 174 -25.61 -12.66 -1.65
N VAL A 175 -24.75 -11.70 -1.94
CA VAL A 175 -24.87 -10.81 -3.09
C VAL A 175 -23.76 -11.14 -4.07
N PHE A 176 -24.15 -11.54 -5.28
CA PHE A 176 -23.22 -11.88 -6.35
C PHE A 176 -23.23 -10.79 -7.43
N THR A 177 -22.04 -10.41 -7.88
CA THR A 177 -21.90 -9.80 -9.21
C THR A 177 -21.90 -10.93 -10.23
N VAL A 178 -22.79 -10.82 -11.22
CA VAL A 178 -22.90 -11.79 -12.32
C VAL A 178 -22.31 -11.17 -13.58
N ALA A 179 -21.42 -11.89 -14.24
CA ALA A 179 -20.82 -11.46 -15.50
C ALA A 179 -20.93 -12.57 -16.54
N HIS A 180 -21.49 -12.23 -17.70
CA HIS A 180 -21.55 -13.07 -18.88
C HIS A 180 -20.95 -12.32 -20.07
N ASP A 181 -19.74 -12.69 -20.47
CA ASP A 181 -19.03 -12.12 -21.63
C ASP A 181 -18.49 -13.26 -22.49
N PRO A 182 -19.27 -13.74 -23.45
CA PRO A 182 -18.94 -14.94 -24.21
C PRO A 182 -17.76 -14.77 -25.18
N MET A 183 -17.49 -13.54 -25.64
CA MET A 183 -16.50 -13.30 -26.69
C MET A 183 -15.41 -12.29 -26.31
N GLY A 184 -15.78 -11.20 -25.65
CA GLY A 184 -14.89 -10.06 -25.47
C GLY A 184 -13.68 -10.35 -24.58
N ILE A 185 -13.88 -11.12 -23.50
CA ILE A 185 -12.78 -11.52 -22.59
C ILE A 185 -11.73 -12.35 -23.32
N GLY A 186 -12.14 -13.31 -24.17
CA GLY A 186 -11.21 -14.14 -24.92
C GLY A 186 -10.32 -13.32 -25.86
N VAL A 187 -10.92 -12.37 -26.57
CA VAL A 187 -10.19 -11.45 -27.47
C VAL A 187 -9.25 -10.54 -26.67
N THR A 188 -9.70 -9.99 -25.56
CA THR A 188 -8.90 -9.12 -24.69
C THR A 188 -7.69 -9.87 -24.12
N TYR A 189 -7.87 -11.09 -23.62
CA TYR A 189 -6.77 -11.91 -23.09
C TYR A 189 -5.81 -12.37 -24.19
N ALA A 190 -6.28 -12.67 -25.40
CA ALA A 190 -5.40 -12.89 -26.54
C ALA A 190 -4.57 -11.64 -26.83
N GLY A 191 -5.17 -10.45 -26.74
CA GLY A 191 -4.46 -9.17 -26.83
C GLY A 191 -3.39 -9.01 -25.74
N TYR A 192 -3.65 -9.36 -24.48
CA TYR A 192 -2.66 -9.32 -23.39
C TYR A 192 -1.50 -10.30 -23.64
N ALA A 193 -1.79 -11.52 -24.04
CA ALA A 193 -0.77 -12.51 -24.39
C ALA A 193 0.11 -12.03 -25.56
N LEU A 194 -0.51 -11.48 -26.60
CA LEU A 194 0.20 -10.92 -27.75
C LEU A 194 1.06 -9.71 -27.35
N LEU A 195 0.56 -8.86 -26.45
CA LEU A 195 1.29 -7.71 -25.94
C LEU A 195 2.54 -8.14 -25.17
N LEU A 196 2.40 -9.10 -24.25
CA LEU A 196 3.52 -9.64 -23.48
C LEU A 196 4.58 -10.25 -24.40
N ALA A 197 4.16 -11.11 -25.35
CA ALA A 197 5.06 -11.71 -26.33
C ALA A 197 5.76 -10.67 -27.22
N SER A 198 5.03 -9.65 -27.67
CA SER A 198 5.57 -8.59 -28.53
C SER A 198 6.53 -7.66 -27.79
N ILE A 199 6.28 -7.35 -26.51
CA ILE A 199 7.20 -6.62 -25.64
C ILE A 199 8.50 -7.41 -25.46
N CYS A 200 8.42 -8.69 -25.12
CA CYS A 200 9.60 -9.56 -25.02
C CYS A 200 10.39 -9.59 -26.33
N TRP A 201 9.70 -9.80 -27.45
CA TRP A 201 10.33 -9.77 -28.78
C TRP A 201 11.01 -8.44 -29.08
N PHE A 202 10.33 -7.31 -28.78
CA PHE A 202 10.89 -5.97 -28.98
C PHE A 202 12.18 -5.75 -28.16
N MET A 203 12.20 -6.18 -26.91
CA MET A 203 13.38 -6.08 -26.02
C MET A 203 14.52 -6.99 -26.47
N MET A 204 14.22 -8.19 -26.97
CA MET A 204 15.21 -9.18 -27.43
C MET A 204 15.76 -8.86 -28.83
N SER A 205 15.07 -8.09 -29.65
CA SER A 205 15.44 -7.77 -31.02
C SER A 205 16.79 -7.05 -31.08
N GLY A 206 17.75 -7.63 -31.78
CA GLY A 206 19.11 -7.09 -31.95
C GLY A 206 19.15 -5.72 -32.63
N LYS A 207 18.11 -5.36 -33.39
CA LYS A 207 17.95 -4.07 -34.09
C LYS A 207 17.20 -3.04 -33.24
N SER A 208 16.80 -3.37 -32.00
CA SER A 208 16.10 -2.43 -31.11
C SER A 208 17.02 -1.32 -30.63
N ARG A 209 16.47 -0.12 -30.49
CA ARG A 209 17.20 1.03 -29.91
C ARG A 209 17.67 0.71 -28.48
N PHE A 210 16.90 -0.03 -27.72
CA PHE A 210 17.27 -0.49 -26.36
C PHE A 210 18.62 -1.24 -26.42
N ARG A 211 18.77 -2.26 -27.28
CA ARG A 211 20.01 -3.02 -27.41
C ARG A 211 21.18 -2.19 -27.95
N SER A 212 20.91 -1.22 -28.82
CA SER A 212 21.96 -0.31 -29.31
C SER A 212 22.49 0.58 -28.17
N LEU A 213 21.62 1.11 -27.31
CA LEU A 213 21.99 1.87 -26.10
C LEU A 213 22.73 0.99 -25.09
N LEU A 214 22.26 -0.24 -24.89
CA LEU A 214 22.88 -1.19 -23.97
C LEU A 214 24.32 -1.51 -24.39
N ARG A 215 24.61 -1.70 -25.70
CA ARG A 215 25.96 -1.92 -26.22
C ARG A 215 26.84 -0.68 -26.10
N LYS A 216 26.31 0.50 -26.39
CA LYS A 216 27.06 1.78 -26.34
C LYS A 216 27.56 2.09 -24.92
N LEU A 217 26.81 1.68 -23.87
CA LEU A 217 27.04 2.04 -22.48
C LEU A 217 27.69 0.93 -21.62
N SER A 218 28.24 -0.16 -22.20
CA SER A 218 28.83 -1.30 -21.46
C SER A 218 30.22 -1.03 -20.87
N ALA A 219 30.43 -1.37 -19.58
CA ALA A 219 31.70 -1.26 -18.84
C ALA A 219 31.93 -2.43 -17.85
N LYS A 220 33.19 -2.63 -17.36
CA LYS A 220 33.71 -3.81 -16.59
C LYS A 220 33.47 -3.78 -15.03
N PRO A 221 33.53 -4.92 -14.32
CA PRO A 221 33.10 -5.04 -12.92
C PRO A 221 34.14 -4.73 -11.82
N LEU A 222 33.66 -4.40 -10.60
CA LEU A 222 34.47 -4.26 -9.39
C LEU A 222 33.67 -4.60 -8.08
N ALA A 223 34.38 -4.96 -7.00
CA ALA A 223 33.90 -5.61 -5.77
C ALA A 223 33.56 -4.66 -4.59
N VAL A 224 32.97 -5.21 -3.52
CA VAL A 224 32.27 -4.55 -2.37
C VAL A 224 33.01 -4.75 -1.03
N VAL A 225 32.94 -3.78 -0.10
CA VAL A 225 33.26 -3.93 1.36
C VAL A 225 32.52 -2.89 2.26
N GLY A 226 31.87 -3.27 3.31
CA GLY A 226 31.85 -3.10 4.76
C GLY A 226 31.25 -1.85 5.44
N ALA A 227 30.50 -2.05 6.55
CA ALA A 227 29.63 -1.12 7.27
C ALA A 227 30.05 -0.80 8.71
N LEU A 228 29.51 0.29 9.29
CA LEU A 228 29.67 0.70 10.70
C LEU A 228 28.34 1.22 11.31
N MET A 229 28.06 0.85 12.57
CA MET A 229 26.88 1.32 13.33
C MET A 229 27.29 2.17 14.54
N VAL A 230 26.41 3.08 14.99
CA VAL A 230 26.58 3.94 16.17
C VAL A 230 25.36 3.81 17.08
N ALA A 231 25.59 3.66 18.39
CA ALA A 231 24.57 3.55 19.43
C ALA A 231 24.41 4.89 20.20
N MET A 232 23.18 5.18 20.66
CA MET A 232 22.86 6.34 21.51
C MET A 232 22.38 5.88 22.89
N SER A 233 22.77 6.62 23.93
CA SER A 233 22.42 6.39 25.33
C SER A 233 21.23 7.25 25.77
N ALA A 234 20.37 6.71 26.67
CA ALA A 234 19.16 7.34 27.18
C ALA A 234 19.38 7.90 28.59
N GLN A 235 18.63 8.94 28.94
CA GLN A 235 18.59 9.62 30.23
C GLN A 235 17.39 9.10 31.04
N ALA A 236 17.49 9.05 32.37
CA ALA A 236 16.46 8.52 33.24
C ALA A 236 15.30 9.53 33.43
N SER A 237 14.06 9.04 33.51
CA SER A 237 12.82 9.79 33.73
C SER A 237 12.36 9.71 35.20
N ASP A 238 11.71 10.76 35.70
CA ASP A 238 11.11 10.81 37.04
C ASP A 238 9.63 10.35 37.08
N LEU A 239 9.04 9.96 35.95
CA LEU A 239 7.65 9.52 35.86
C LEU A 239 7.46 8.11 36.43
N PRO A 240 6.39 7.87 37.23
CA PRO A 240 6.14 6.55 37.80
C PRO A 240 5.79 5.53 36.70
N ALA A 241 6.57 4.48 36.63
CA ALA A 241 6.39 3.36 35.71
C ALA A 241 6.97 2.08 36.32
N LEU A 242 6.69 0.93 35.71
CA LEU A 242 7.35 -0.31 36.12
C LEU A 242 8.87 -0.22 35.90
N PRO A 243 9.67 -0.87 36.78
CA PRO A 243 11.08 -1.08 36.45
C PRO A 243 11.24 -1.80 35.11
N GLN A 244 12.31 -1.53 34.40
CA GLN A 244 12.51 -2.02 33.03
C GLN A 244 12.29 -3.52 32.89
N GLN A 245 12.82 -4.34 33.83
CA GLN A 245 12.67 -5.79 33.80
C GLN A 245 11.20 -6.22 33.81
N GLN A 246 10.39 -5.71 34.75
CA GLN A 246 8.97 -6.06 34.88
C GLN A 246 8.14 -5.54 33.69
N ALA A 247 8.50 -4.37 33.15
CA ALA A 247 7.89 -3.86 31.93
C ALA A 247 8.17 -4.77 30.72
N GLU A 248 9.40 -5.25 30.56
CA GLU A 248 9.77 -6.22 29.51
C GLU A 248 9.05 -7.57 29.68
N GLU A 249 8.89 -8.07 30.93
CA GLU A 249 8.12 -9.28 31.26
C GLU A 249 6.65 -9.12 30.93
N MET A 250 6.05 -7.97 31.27
CA MET A 250 4.69 -7.61 30.85
C MET A 250 4.58 -7.59 29.32
N GLY A 251 5.55 -6.99 28.62
CA GLY A 251 5.64 -6.94 27.16
C GLY A 251 5.72 -8.31 26.49
N ASN A 252 6.08 -9.37 27.23
CA ASN A 252 6.13 -10.75 26.75
C ASN A 252 4.78 -11.50 26.82
N LEU A 253 3.72 -10.89 27.36
CA LEU A 253 2.38 -11.47 27.33
C LEU A 253 1.80 -11.42 25.91
N TYR A 254 0.88 -12.33 25.61
CA TYR A 254 0.09 -12.29 24.37
C TYR A 254 -1.13 -11.38 24.57
N VAL A 255 -1.50 -10.65 23.55
CA VAL A 255 -2.68 -9.78 23.53
C VAL A 255 -3.38 -9.84 22.19
N LEU A 256 -4.71 -9.83 22.17
CA LEU A 256 -5.48 -9.57 20.97
C LEU A 256 -5.48 -8.06 20.72
N TYR A 257 -4.77 -7.63 19.68
CA TYR A 257 -4.64 -6.25 19.29
C TYR A 257 -4.56 -6.11 17.76
N GLY A 258 -5.33 -5.17 17.19
CA GLY A 258 -5.37 -4.99 15.74
C GLY A 258 -5.78 -6.26 14.99
N ASP A 259 -6.81 -6.95 15.48
CA ASP A 259 -7.38 -8.19 14.94
C ASP A 259 -6.39 -9.37 14.81
N ARG A 260 -5.36 -9.39 15.65
CA ARG A 260 -4.37 -10.50 15.71
C ARG A 260 -3.82 -10.68 17.12
N ILE A 261 -3.34 -11.90 17.40
CA ILE A 261 -2.62 -12.18 18.64
C ILE A 261 -1.15 -11.83 18.44
N CYS A 262 -0.65 -10.93 19.28
CA CYS A 262 0.71 -10.40 19.18
C CYS A 262 1.35 -10.22 20.57
N PRO A 263 2.67 -9.92 20.66
CA PRO A 263 3.29 -9.50 21.92
C PRO A 263 2.65 -8.20 22.45
N LEU A 264 2.43 -8.10 23.77
CA LEU A 264 1.95 -6.87 24.38
C LEU A 264 2.90 -5.68 24.13
N GLN A 265 4.19 -5.95 23.88
CA GLN A 265 5.17 -4.98 23.43
C GLN A 265 4.71 -4.26 22.13
N THR A 266 4.10 -4.98 21.19
CA THR A 266 3.58 -4.38 19.94
C THR A 266 2.48 -3.36 20.25
N MET A 267 1.51 -3.75 21.10
CA MET A 267 0.46 -2.85 21.56
C MET A 267 1.05 -1.62 22.28
N ALA A 268 2.02 -1.84 23.20
CA ALA A 268 2.67 -0.77 23.95
C ALA A 268 3.36 0.23 23.01
N LYS A 269 4.08 -0.26 22.01
CA LYS A 269 4.78 0.57 21.03
C LYS A 269 3.80 1.40 20.18
N GLU A 270 2.77 0.77 19.63
CA GLU A 270 1.76 1.46 18.80
C GLU A 270 0.95 2.47 19.62
N PHE A 271 0.59 2.12 20.87
CA PHE A 271 -0.05 3.01 21.81
C PHE A 271 0.81 4.28 22.05
N THR A 272 2.08 4.11 22.38
CA THR A 272 2.99 5.22 22.65
C THR A 272 3.21 6.08 21.40
N GLU A 273 3.46 5.46 20.25
CA GLU A 273 3.61 6.15 18.96
C GLU A 273 2.35 6.92 18.55
N LYS A 274 1.17 6.37 18.78
CA LYS A 274 -0.12 7.04 18.47
C LYS A 274 -0.32 8.27 19.34
N LEU A 275 0.03 8.22 20.61
CA LEU A 275 -0.14 9.33 21.54
C LEU A 275 0.89 10.45 21.32
N CYS A 276 2.18 10.13 21.44
CA CYS A 276 3.24 11.17 21.43
C CYS A 276 3.99 11.28 20.10
N GLY A 277 3.85 10.32 19.18
CA GLY A 277 4.51 10.29 17.88
C GLY A 277 5.88 9.63 17.86
N ASN A 278 6.32 9.03 18.97
CA ASN A 278 7.58 8.29 19.12
C ASN A 278 7.33 6.98 19.86
N ALA A 279 8.21 5.99 19.68
CA ALA A 279 8.15 4.71 20.38
C ALA A 279 8.57 4.78 21.85
N THR A 280 9.14 5.90 22.28
CA THR A 280 9.61 6.17 23.66
C THR A 280 9.11 7.55 24.09
N PHE A 281 8.95 7.76 25.39
CA PHE A 281 8.55 9.04 25.95
C PHE A 281 9.37 9.31 27.21
N ASP A 282 10.01 10.48 27.27
CA ASP A 282 10.80 10.95 28.40
C ASP A 282 11.84 9.92 28.91
N GLY A 283 12.52 9.23 27.98
CA GLY A 283 13.50 8.18 28.29
C GLY A 283 12.91 6.81 28.65
N LEU A 284 11.58 6.70 28.85
CA LEU A 284 10.89 5.45 29.13
C LEU A 284 10.63 4.63 27.87
N SER A 285 10.74 3.30 27.99
CA SER A 285 10.34 2.37 26.93
C SER A 285 8.82 2.39 26.74
N ALA A 286 8.35 1.88 25.59
CA ALA A 286 6.92 1.80 25.32
C ALA A 286 6.17 0.96 26.37
N GLU A 287 6.77 -0.12 26.83
CA GLU A 287 6.20 -0.98 27.88
C GLU A 287 6.12 -0.25 29.21
N GLN A 288 7.11 0.58 29.53
CA GLN A 288 7.08 1.42 30.73
C GLN A 288 5.99 2.50 30.63
N VAL A 289 5.83 3.14 29.47
CA VAL A 289 4.76 4.11 29.20
C VAL A 289 3.38 3.44 29.38
N LEU A 290 3.18 2.26 28.78
CA LEU A 290 1.92 1.52 28.91
C LEU A 290 1.64 1.16 30.36
N SER A 291 2.66 0.70 31.10
CA SER A 291 2.54 0.36 32.52
C SER A 291 2.23 1.56 33.39
N GLY A 292 2.77 2.73 33.06
CA GLY A 292 2.46 3.99 33.71
C GLY A 292 0.98 4.34 33.61
N TRP A 293 0.40 4.26 32.43
CA TRP A 293 -1.03 4.47 32.21
C TRP A 293 -1.90 3.41 32.90
N LEU A 294 -1.43 2.18 33.00
CA LEU A 294 -2.18 1.08 33.59
C LEU A 294 -2.20 1.13 35.13
N TYR A 295 -1.05 1.41 35.76
CA TYR A 295 -0.89 1.31 37.21
C TYR A 295 -0.82 2.65 37.94
N TYR A 296 -0.53 3.75 37.22
CA TYR A 296 -0.43 5.11 37.78
C TYR A 296 -1.27 6.13 36.98
N PRO A 297 -2.56 5.82 36.67
CA PRO A 297 -3.36 6.64 35.76
C PRO A 297 -3.56 8.07 36.27
N THR A 298 -3.62 8.28 37.58
CA THR A 298 -3.79 9.62 38.20
C THR A 298 -2.60 10.52 37.93
N ASP A 299 -1.39 10.01 37.98
CA ASP A 299 -0.19 10.80 37.73
C ASP A 299 0.01 11.03 36.23
N TRP A 300 -0.18 9.97 35.42
CA TRP A 300 -0.08 10.07 33.97
C TRP A 300 -1.17 10.96 33.34
N SER A 301 -2.34 11.10 34.00
CA SER A 301 -3.39 12.01 33.53
C SER A 301 -2.96 13.50 33.50
N LYS A 302 -1.93 13.85 34.25
CA LYS A 302 -1.35 15.22 34.33
C LYS A 302 -0.26 15.44 33.28
N VAL A 303 0.28 14.36 32.69
CA VAL A 303 1.45 14.42 31.80
C VAL A 303 1.03 14.89 30.41
N PRO A 304 1.63 15.96 29.86
CA PRO A 304 1.32 16.47 28.54
C PRO A 304 2.03 15.61 27.46
N MET A 305 1.51 14.42 27.18
CA MET A 305 2.08 13.53 26.16
C MET A 305 1.21 13.34 24.90
N ILE A 306 -0.06 13.74 24.94
CA ILE A 306 -1.00 13.56 23.83
C ILE A 306 -0.76 14.62 22.76
N LYS A 307 -0.17 14.24 21.63
CA LYS A 307 0.16 15.16 20.55
C LYS A 307 -1.08 15.60 19.79
N ILE A 308 -1.39 16.90 19.81
CA ILE A 308 -2.52 17.52 19.11
C ILE A 308 -1.98 18.35 17.93
N LYS A 309 -2.24 17.91 16.70
CA LYS A 309 -1.77 18.59 15.48
C LYS A 309 -2.66 19.78 15.11
N SER A 310 -3.96 19.62 15.27
CA SER A 310 -4.97 20.63 14.91
C SER A 310 -4.87 21.87 15.78
N ALA A 311 -4.71 23.03 15.17
CA ALA A 311 -4.70 24.31 15.88
C ALA A 311 -6.07 24.64 16.50
N GLU A 312 -7.16 24.25 15.83
CA GLU A 312 -8.53 24.42 16.31
C GLU A 312 -8.80 23.61 17.58
N VAL A 313 -8.35 22.33 17.56
CA VAL A 313 -8.51 21.44 18.73
C VAL A 313 -7.64 21.94 19.89
N ARG A 314 -6.43 22.46 19.64
CA ARG A 314 -5.60 23.07 20.70
C ARG A 314 -6.29 24.24 21.38
N ARG A 315 -6.92 25.13 20.58
CA ARG A 315 -7.71 26.25 21.14
C ARG A 315 -8.90 25.77 21.97
N LEU A 316 -9.60 24.74 21.48
CA LEU A 316 -10.73 24.12 22.19
C LEU A 316 -10.32 23.52 23.54
N LEU A 317 -9.15 22.86 23.58
CA LEU A 317 -8.59 22.29 24.80
C LEU A 317 -7.99 23.35 25.74
N GLY A 318 -7.64 24.54 25.22
CA GLY A 318 -7.00 25.60 25.98
C GLY A 318 -5.50 25.39 26.20
N ILE A 319 -4.81 24.74 25.24
CA ILE A 319 -3.38 24.45 25.32
C ILE A 319 -2.57 25.32 24.36
N ASP A 320 -1.47 25.89 24.84
CA ASP A 320 -0.54 26.68 24.01
C ASP A 320 0.45 25.80 23.22
N GLY A 321 0.78 24.62 23.76
CA GLY A 321 1.73 23.68 23.18
C GLY A 321 1.11 22.71 22.19
N LYS A 322 1.95 21.79 21.68
CA LYS A 322 1.53 20.71 20.77
C LYS A 322 1.05 19.45 21.53
N TYR A 323 1.23 19.41 22.83
CA TYR A 323 0.95 18.25 23.66
C TYR A 323 -0.09 18.61 24.72
N ALA A 324 -1.12 17.78 24.86
CA ALA A 324 -2.15 17.86 25.88
C ALA A 324 -1.92 16.77 26.92
N SER A 325 -2.37 17.02 28.14
CA SER A 325 -2.63 16.00 29.16
C SER A 325 -4.08 15.51 29.05
N VAL A 326 -4.42 14.40 29.71
CA VAL A 326 -5.82 13.94 29.77
C VAL A 326 -6.71 14.97 30.47
N ARG A 327 -6.19 15.69 31.46
CA ARG A 327 -6.94 16.74 32.18
C ARG A 327 -7.40 17.86 31.28
N ASP A 328 -6.63 18.23 30.25
CA ASP A 328 -6.98 19.30 29.33
C ASP A 328 -8.24 19.01 28.49
N PHE A 329 -8.63 17.73 28.38
CA PHE A 329 -9.87 17.31 27.72
C PHE A 329 -11.11 17.58 28.53
N PHE A 330 -10.98 17.98 29.80
CA PHE A 330 -12.11 18.29 30.68
C PHE A 330 -12.12 19.78 31.04
N SER A 331 -13.33 20.31 31.24
CA SER A 331 -13.53 21.64 31.78
C SER A 331 -13.35 21.64 33.31
N ASP A 332 -13.32 22.82 33.92
CA ASP A 332 -13.25 22.97 35.39
C ASP A 332 -14.43 22.31 36.11
N VAL A 333 -15.54 22.09 35.43
CA VAL A 333 -16.74 21.37 35.92
C VAL A 333 -16.79 19.92 35.48
N ASN A 334 -15.68 19.34 35.07
CA ASN A 334 -15.53 17.95 34.62
C ASN A 334 -16.38 17.56 33.38
N GLU A 335 -16.79 18.52 32.53
CA GLU A 335 -17.42 18.21 31.25
C GLU A 335 -16.36 17.87 30.20
N TYR A 336 -16.59 16.83 29.39
CA TYR A 336 -15.72 16.48 28.28
C TYR A 336 -15.82 17.51 27.13
N LYS A 337 -14.76 18.28 26.92
CA LYS A 337 -14.75 19.42 25.99
C LYS A 337 -15.04 19.04 24.54
N LEU A 338 -14.74 17.80 24.11
CA LEU A 338 -14.95 17.38 22.73
C LEU A 338 -16.39 16.87 22.45
N GLU A 339 -17.24 16.64 23.46
CA GLU A 339 -18.56 16.04 23.27
C GLU A 339 -19.47 16.88 22.35
N LYS A 340 -19.62 18.17 22.65
CA LYS A 340 -20.45 19.09 21.83
C LYS A 340 -19.91 19.25 20.41
N PRO A 341 -18.60 19.50 20.18
CA PRO A 341 -18.01 19.55 18.85
C PRO A 341 -18.16 18.24 18.05
N LEU A 342 -18.05 17.07 18.69
CA LEU A 342 -18.23 15.78 18.03
C LEU A 342 -19.68 15.55 17.55
N ARG A 343 -20.68 16.01 18.30
CA ARG A 343 -22.09 15.97 17.86
C ARG A 343 -22.38 16.86 16.65
N GLY A 344 -21.58 17.92 16.46
CA GLY A 344 -21.69 18.86 15.34
C GLY A 344 -20.45 18.84 14.44
N ILE A 345 -19.86 17.69 14.24
CA ILE A 345 -18.53 17.54 13.63
C ILE A 345 -18.40 18.15 12.22
N ASP A 346 -19.46 18.10 11.41
CA ASP A 346 -19.48 18.65 10.05
C ASP A 346 -19.38 20.18 10.02
N ARG A 347 -19.65 20.85 11.14
CA ARG A 347 -19.53 22.31 11.32
C ARG A 347 -18.21 22.72 11.96
N PHE A 348 -17.39 21.77 12.40
CA PHE A 348 -16.10 22.06 13.00
C PHE A 348 -15.08 22.36 11.90
N ALA A 349 -14.19 23.33 12.13
CA ALA A 349 -13.24 23.81 11.11
C ALA A 349 -12.21 22.72 10.69
N ASP A 350 -11.90 21.79 11.58
CA ASP A 350 -11.03 20.63 11.31
C ASP A 350 -11.63 19.34 11.87
N PRO A 351 -12.61 18.73 11.16
CA PRO A 351 -13.26 17.50 11.60
C PRO A 351 -12.31 16.33 11.80
N GLN A 352 -11.28 16.22 10.96
CA GLN A 352 -10.30 15.14 11.05
C GLN A 352 -9.42 15.28 12.30
N GLY A 353 -8.93 16.48 12.58
CA GLY A 353 -8.16 16.75 13.79
C GLY A 353 -8.95 16.51 15.07
N LEU A 354 -10.27 16.81 15.05
CA LEU A 354 -11.17 16.54 16.17
C LEU A 354 -11.34 15.03 16.40
N ARG A 355 -11.55 14.24 15.33
CA ARG A 355 -11.62 12.78 15.42
C ARG A 355 -10.32 12.18 15.93
N GLU A 356 -9.16 12.64 15.42
CA GLU A 356 -7.84 12.16 15.86
C GLU A 356 -7.63 12.41 17.38
N ALA A 357 -8.05 13.56 17.87
CA ALA A 357 -7.94 13.88 19.31
C ALA A 357 -8.86 13.02 20.16
N ALA A 358 -10.11 12.83 19.74
CA ALA A 358 -11.09 11.98 20.43
C ALA A 358 -10.63 10.52 20.46
N GLU A 359 -10.09 9.99 19.34
CA GLU A 359 -9.54 8.65 19.26
C GLU A 359 -8.38 8.44 20.25
N LYS A 360 -7.46 9.40 20.36
CA LYS A 360 -6.35 9.32 21.31
C LYS A 360 -6.82 9.29 22.75
N PHE A 361 -7.84 10.09 23.08
CA PHE A 361 -8.46 10.06 24.40
C PHE A 361 -9.14 8.70 24.67
N ASP A 362 -9.91 8.18 23.71
CA ASP A 362 -10.62 6.89 23.85
C ASP A 362 -9.66 5.71 24.05
N ILE A 363 -8.52 5.68 23.36
CA ILE A 363 -7.48 4.66 23.54
C ILE A 363 -6.97 4.65 24.99
N ILE A 364 -6.72 5.80 25.60
CA ILE A 364 -6.32 5.90 27.01
C ILE A 364 -7.47 5.44 27.92
N ASN A 365 -8.68 5.92 27.69
CA ASN A 365 -9.85 5.59 28.48
C ASN A 365 -10.13 4.06 28.48
N ARG A 366 -10.05 3.42 27.33
CA ARG A 366 -10.20 1.95 27.23
C ARG A 366 -9.07 1.19 27.93
N LEU A 367 -7.86 1.74 27.96
CA LEU A 367 -6.76 1.11 28.68
C LEU A 367 -6.98 1.21 30.19
N THR A 368 -7.28 2.39 30.71
CA THR A 368 -7.46 2.64 32.15
C THR A 368 -8.71 1.96 32.72
N THR A 369 -9.75 1.74 31.90
CA THR A 369 -10.95 0.96 32.27
C THR A 369 -10.76 -0.56 32.12
N GLY A 370 -9.57 -1.04 31.72
CA GLY A 370 -9.24 -2.44 31.55
C GLY A 370 -9.88 -3.12 30.33
N LYS A 371 -10.49 -2.35 29.40
CA LYS A 371 -11.17 -2.90 28.21
C LYS A 371 -10.23 -3.19 27.03
N SER A 372 -9.03 -2.61 27.01
CA SER A 372 -8.07 -2.80 25.90
C SER A 372 -7.16 -4.02 26.06
N LEU A 373 -6.95 -4.49 27.30
CA LEU A 373 -6.00 -5.59 27.57
C LEU A 373 -6.67 -6.95 27.42
N LYS A 374 -6.98 -7.35 26.19
CA LYS A 374 -7.54 -8.66 25.86
C LYS A 374 -6.44 -9.73 25.90
N ILE A 375 -6.07 -10.14 27.12
CA ILE A 375 -4.97 -11.06 27.40
C ILE A 375 -5.42 -12.44 27.90
N PHE A 376 -6.73 -12.67 28.06
CA PHE A 376 -7.28 -13.90 28.61
C PHE A 376 -8.00 -14.71 27.53
N PRO A 377 -7.40 -15.81 27.02
CA PRO A 377 -8.08 -16.73 26.11
C PRO A 377 -9.08 -17.60 26.87
N LEU A 378 -10.34 -17.57 26.45
CA LEU A 378 -11.43 -18.38 27.00
C LEU A 378 -12.14 -19.13 25.87
N LYS A 379 -12.75 -20.27 26.16
CA LYS A 379 -13.56 -21.05 25.21
C LYS A 379 -15.03 -20.73 25.41
N ASP A 380 -15.76 -20.59 24.31
CA ASP A 380 -17.22 -20.56 24.32
C ASP A 380 -17.82 -21.98 24.35
N ALA A 381 -19.16 -22.08 24.31
CA ALA A 381 -19.89 -23.34 24.33
C ALA A 381 -19.56 -24.25 23.14
N GLU A 382 -19.22 -23.66 21.99
CA GLU A 382 -18.84 -24.34 20.75
C GLU A 382 -17.37 -24.74 20.73
N GLY A 383 -16.59 -24.40 21.77
CA GLY A 383 -15.16 -24.68 21.90
C GLY A 383 -14.26 -23.71 21.11
N LYS A 384 -14.81 -22.63 20.54
CA LYS A 384 -14.07 -21.57 19.89
C LYS A 384 -13.34 -20.72 20.92
N ILE A 385 -12.07 -20.37 20.66
CA ILE A 385 -11.27 -19.56 21.58
C ILE A 385 -11.45 -18.09 21.25
N GLY A 386 -11.99 -17.31 22.19
CA GLY A 386 -12.04 -15.86 22.19
C GLY A 386 -11.00 -15.26 23.16
N TRP A 387 -10.59 -14.02 22.95
CA TRP A 387 -9.68 -13.30 23.83
C TRP A 387 -10.40 -12.15 24.52
N PHE A 388 -10.33 -12.14 25.83
CA PHE A 388 -11.10 -11.23 26.69
C PHE A 388 -10.18 -10.39 27.57
N SER A 389 -10.72 -9.27 28.02
CA SER A 389 -10.11 -8.37 29.00
C SER A 389 -10.84 -8.45 30.34
N GLN A 390 -10.21 -7.94 31.41
CA GLN A 390 -10.86 -7.82 32.71
C GLN A 390 -12.15 -6.97 32.66
N GLY A 391 -12.14 -5.93 31.81
CA GLY A 391 -13.25 -4.99 31.66
C GLY A 391 -14.35 -5.42 30.67
N ASP A 392 -14.26 -6.62 30.06
CA ASP A 392 -15.28 -7.10 29.15
C ASP A 392 -16.52 -7.59 29.95
N ASP A 393 -17.70 -7.20 29.45
CA ASP A 393 -18.99 -7.59 30.05
C ASP A 393 -19.48 -8.93 29.49
N ASN A 394 -19.00 -9.36 28.33
CA ASN A 394 -19.44 -10.54 27.55
C ASN A 394 -18.49 -11.74 27.70
N ILE A 395 -18.05 -12.04 28.91
CA ILE A 395 -17.29 -13.29 29.16
C ILE A 395 -18.25 -14.47 29.02
N PRO A 396 -17.84 -15.59 28.35
CA PRO A 396 -18.70 -16.75 28.16
C PRO A 396 -19.29 -17.28 29.45
N VAL A 397 -20.60 -17.59 29.46
CA VAL A 397 -21.35 -18.02 30.66
C VAL A 397 -20.84 -19.38 31.18
N GLU A 398 -20.28 -20.20 30.28
CA GLU A 398 -19.73 -21.53 30.57
C GLU A 398 -18.35 -21.48 31.26
N THR A 399 -17.77 -20.27 31.39
CA THR A 399 -16.46 -20.11 32.04
C THR A 399 -16.52 -20.58 33.49
N ASP A 400 -15.60 -21.47 33.90
CA ASP A 400 -15.48 -21.93 35.28
C ASP A 400 -15.33 -20.76 36.27
N THR A 401 -15.97 -20.86 37.42
CA THR A 401 -15.97 -19.79 38.42
C THR A 401 -14.57 -19.37 38.86
N GLN A 402 -13.63 -20.30 38.98
CA GLN A 402 -12.24 -19.97 39.33
C GLN A 402 -11.52 -19.24 38.20
N GLU A 403 -11.77 -19.67 36.98
CA GLU A 403 -11.21 -19.02 35.78
C GLU A 403 -11.80 -17.61 35.59
N TRP A 404 -13.12 -17.46 35.80
CA TRP A 404 -13.79 -16.17 35.76
C TRP A 404 -13.21 -15.21 36.83
N MET A 405 -13.03 -15.69 38.06
CA MET A 405 -12.41 -14.90 39.14
C MET A 405 -10.95 -14.53 38.76
N PHE A 406 -10.20 -15.46 38.21
CA PHE A 406 -8.85 -15.18 37.75
C PHE A 406 -8.85 -14.04 36.71
N VAL A 407 -9.70 -14.07 35.70
CA VAL A 407 -9.80 -13.02 34.67
C VAL A 407 -10.15 -11.67 35.29
N LYS A 408 -11.22 -11.63 36.13
CA LYS A 408 -11.76 -10.40 36.74
C LYS A 408 -10.84 -9.76 37.77
N MET A 409 -10.03 -10.55 38.49
CA MET A 409 -9.20 -10.06 39.60
C MET A 409 -7.73 -9.88 39.24
N SER A 410 -7.26 -10.41 38.10
CA SER A 410 -5.83 -10.46 37.75
C SER A 410 -5.14 -9.11 37.73
N LEU A 411 -5.71 -8.11 37.02
CA LEU A 411 -5.11 -6.78 36.94
C LEU A 411 -5.18 -6.02 38.26
N SER A 412 -6.23 -6.26 39.06
CA SER A 412 -6.36 -5.67 40.39
C SER A 412 -5.28 -6.22 41.33
N TYR A 413 -5.01 -7.53 41.26
CA TYR A 413 -3.92 -8.16 42.01
C TYR A 413 -2.54 -7.65 41.51
N ALA A 414 -2.34 -7.55 40.21
CA ALA A 414 -1.12 -6.97 39.69
C ALA A 414 -0.89 -5.53 40.16
N ASN A 415 -1.98 -4.71 40.19
CA ASN A 415 -1.91 -3.36 40.71
C ASN A 415 -1.52 -3.32 42.19
N GLU A 416 -2.07 -4.21 43.03
CA GLU A 416 -1.66 -4.33 44.44
C GLU A 416 -0.17 -4.61 44.58
N LEU A 417 0.37 -5.56 43.77
CA LEU A 417 1.79 -5.89 43.79
C LEU A 417 2.66 -4.68 43.36
N VAL A 418 2.20 -3.92 42.38
CA VAL A 418 2.87 -2.69 41.94
C VAL A 418 2.88 -1.62 43.02
N GLN A 419 1.72 -1.34 43.64
CA GLN A 419 1.61 -0.31 44.67
C GLN A 419 2.38 -0.67 45.96
N THR A 420 2.56 -1.97 46.24
CA THR A 420 3.35 -2.46 47.37
C THR A 420 4.82 -2.70 47.06
N GLY A 421 5.28 -2.49 45.82
CA GLY A 421 6.66 -2.67 45.38
C GLY A 421 7.15 -4.13 45.36
N ARG A 422 6.22 -5.11 45.30
CA ARG A 422 6.52 -6.54 45.31
C ARG A 422 6.93 -7.04 43.90
N TRP A 423 8.06 -6.58 43.40
CA TRP A 423 8.50 -6.79 42.02
C TRP A 423 8.76 -8.27 41.67
N SER A 424 9.28 -9.07 42.60
CA SER A 424 9.47 -10.50 42.40
C SER A 424 8.15 -11.24 42.18
N ASP A 425 7.15 -10.93 43.02
CA ASP A 425 5.82 -11.56 42.94
C ASP A 425 5.09 -11.14 41.66
N LEU A 426 5.33 -9.90 41.19
CA LEU A 426 4.81 -9.40 39.91
C LEU A 426 5.41 -10.15 38.72
N SER A 427 6.73 -10.44 38.74
CA SER A 427 7.40 -11.25 37.73
C SER A 427 6.84 -12.69 37.70
N ASP A 428 6.62 -13.29 38.87
CA ASP A 428 5.96 -14.60 38.99
C ASP A 428 4.53 -14.58 38.47
N PHE A 429 3.78 -13.51 38.75
CA PHE A 429 2.43 -13.31 38.24
C PHE A 429 2.43 -13.27 36.70
N TYR A 430 3.25 -12.46 36.03
CA TYR A 430 3.32 -12.41 34.56
C TYR A 430 3.72 -13.77 33.98
N THR A 431 4.60 -14.50 34.63
CA THR A 431 4.97 -15.87 34.23
C THR A 431 3.77 -16.81 34.30
N LYS A 432 2.95 -16.72 35.36
CA LYS A 432 1.73 -17.52 35.52
C LYS A 432 0.68 -17.16 34.45
N VAL A 433 0.47 -15.87 34.19
CA VAL A 433 -0.44 -15.41 33.11
C VAL A 433 0.02 -15.94 31.77
N ARG A 434 1.31 -15.86 31.45
CA ARG A 434 1.85 -16.38 30.19
C ARG A 434 1.68 -17.90 30.06
N LYS A 435 1.86 -18.65 31.17
CA LYS A 435 1.61 -20.10 31.20
C LYS A 435 0.14 -20.41 30.96
N TYR A 436 -0.77 -19.64 31.57
CA TYR A 436 -2.21 -19.73 31.34
C TYR A 436 -2.55 -19.48 29.86
N GLN A 437 -2.02 -18.41 29.28
CA GLN A 437 -2.22 -18.09 27.86
C GLN A 437 -1.76 -19.22 26.93
N ARG A 438 -0.59 -19.83 27.21
CA ARG A 438 -0.07 -20.97 26.41
C ARG A 438 -0.93 -22.22 26.56
N LYS A 439 -1.51 -22.45 27.73
CA LYS A 439 -2.39 -23.60 27.98
C LYS A 439 -3.73 -23.45 27.23
N ASN A 440 -4.33 -22.26 27.27
CA ASN A 440 -5.72 -22.02 26.84
C ASN A 440 -5.81 -21.39 25.43
N GLY A 441 -4.77 -20.71 24.93
CA GLY A 441 -4.78 -20.04 23.65
C GLY A 441 -4.75 -20.93 22.42
N GLY A 442 -4.31 -22.20 22.56
CA GLY A 442 -4.38 -23.21 21.50
C GLY A 442 -3.86 -22.74 20.13
N ALA A 443 -4.64 -23.00 19.11
CA ALA A 443 -4.31 -22.65 17.71
C ALA A 443 -4.31 -21.13 17.41
N THR A 444 -4.81 -20.28 18.32
CA THR A 444 -4.81 -18.82 18.13
C THR A 444 -3.45 -18.19 18.35
N LEU A 445 -2.54 -18.90 19.07
CA LEU A 445 -1.23 -18.38 19.40
C LEU A 445 -0.28 -18.42 18.19
N PRO A 446 0.51 -17.36 17.95
CA PRO A 446 1.61 -17.42 17.00
C PRO A 446 2.71 -18.38 17.50
N SER A 447 3.47 -18.96 16.57
CA SER A 447 4.64 -19.77 16.95
C SER A 447 5.66 -18.95 17.76
N ASP A 448 6.43 -19.60 18.63
CA ASP A 448 7.46 -18.91 19.43
C ASP A 448 8.50 -18.18 18.56
N THR A 449 8.81 -18.71 17.38
CA THR A 449 9.71 -18.05 16.41
C THR A 449 9.07 -16.78 15.83
N ARG A 450 7.78 -16.81 15.49
CA ARG A 450 7.04 -15.64 15.00
C ARG A 450 6.92 -14.57 16.08
N PHE A 451 6.64 -14.98 17.32
CA PHE A 451 6.60 -14.07 18.46
C PHE A 451 7.94 -13.34 18.70
N LYS A 452 9.07 -14.09 18.69
CA LYS A 452 10.41 -13.51 18.83
C LYS A 452 10.78 -12.60 17.66
N ALA A 453 10.43 -13.01 16.43
CA ALA A 453 10.68 -12.22 15.23
C ALA A 453 9.92 -10.88 15.28
N GLU A 454 8.70 -10.88 15.79
CA GLU A 454 7.91 -9.65 15.96
C GLU A 454 8.54 -8.70 16.99
N LYS A 455 9.04 -9.22 18.11
CA LYS A 455 9.80 -8.41 19.08
C LYS A 455 11.04 -7.80 18.44
N THR A 456 11.77 -8.58 17.65
CA THR A 456 12.93 -8.06 16.89
C THR A 456 12.51 -6.99 15.90
N TYR A 457 11.43 -7.22 15.15
CA TYR A 457 10.88 -6.22 14.24
C TYR A 457 10.53 -4.91 14.97
N ASN A 458 9.88 -4.98 16.12
CA ASN A 458 9.53 -3.81 16.91
C ASN A 458 10.77 -2.96 17.29
N THR A 459 11.88 -3.60 17.53
CA THR A 459 13.14 -2.91 17.86
C THR A 459 13.79 -2.28 16.63
N VAL A 460 13.82 -2.97 15.47
CA VAL A 460 14.57 -2.53 14.29
C VAL A 460 13.73 -1.75 13.29
N SER A 461 12.41 -1.71 13.41
CA SER A 461 11.52 -1.13 12.38
C SER A 461 11.55 0.40 12.28
N ASN A 462 12.14 1.10 13.26
CA ASN A 462 12.26 2.57 13.20
C ASN A 462 13.40 3.00 12.26
N ALA A 463 13.09 3.08 10.97
CA ALA A 463 14.04 3.50 9.94
C ALA A 463 14.13 5.02 9.73
N ARG A 464 13.50 5.87 10.56
CA ARG A 464 13.56 7.34 10.42
C ARG A 464 14.98 7.90 10.44
N PRO A 465 15.87 7.51 11.39
CA PRO A 465 17.25 8.03 11.39
C PRO A 465 18.01 7.62 10.12
N LEU A 466 17.81 6.38 9.66
CA LEU A 466 18.39 5.90 8.40
C LEU A 466 17.88 6.72 7.22
N ALA A 467 16.57 6.96 7.13
CA ALA A 467 15.96 7.74 6.05
C ALA A 467 16.54 9.16 5.98
N ILE A 468 16.64 9.87 7.11
CA ILE A 468 17.23 11.21 7.19
C ILE A 468 18.69 11.16 6.74
N THR A 469 19.48 10.22 7.25
CA THR A 469 20.89 10.06 6.87
C THR A 469 21.05 9.82 5.37
N LEU A 470 20.25 8.90 4.79
CA LEU A 470 20.29 8.60 3.36
C LEU A 470 19.85 9.80 2.50
N MET A 471 18.84 10.55 2.95
CA MET A 471 18.42 11.78 2.26
C MET A 471 19.54 12.82 2.25
N CYS A 472 20.15 13.10 3.39
CA CYS A 472 21.22 14.08 3.50
C CYS A 472 22.45 13.66 2.69
N VAL A 473 22.93 12.42 2.87
CA VAL A 473 24.08 11.88 2.13
C VAL A 473 23.79 11.81 0.64
N GLY A 474 22.61 11.29 0.27
CA GLY A 474 22.19 11.18 -1.11
C GLY A 474 22.08 12.52 -1.81
N LEU A 475 21.51 13.53 -1.14
CA LEU A 475 21.37 14.89 -1.67
C LEU A 475 22.73 15.53 -1.91
N VAL A 476 23.62 15.50 -0.90
CA VAL A 476 24.99 16.04 -1.01
C VAL A 476 25.76 15.32 -2.11
N ALA A 477 25.70 14.00 -2.17
CA ALA A 477 26.36 13.22 -3.22
C ALA A 477 25.79 13.53 -4.61
N PHE A 478 24.47 13.61 -4.75
CA PHE A 478 23.79 13.91 -6.01
C PHE A 478 24.24 15.25 -6.59
N PHE A 479 24.12 16.33 -5.80
CA PHE A 479 24.53 17.65 -6.29
C PHE A 479 26.05 17.73 -6.52
N SER A 480 26.87 17.16 -5.63
CA SER A 480 28.31 17.13 -5.81
C SER A 480 28.74 16.42 -7.10
N PHE A 481 28.13 15.28 -7.40
CA PHE A 481 28.41 14.54 -8.63
C PHE A 481 27.88 15.25 -9.88
N CYS A 482 26.71 15.92 -9.79
CA CYS A 482 26.21 16.76 -10.88
C CYS A 482 27.15 17.93 -11.18
N LEU A 483 27.60 18.65 -10.16
CA LEU A 483 28.52 19.80 -10.33
C LEU A 483 29.88 19.37 -10.87
N LEU A 484 30.38 18.21 -10.43
CA LEU A 484 31.63 17.65 -10.92
C LEU A 484 31.52 17.21 -12.38
N SER A 485 30.44 16.48 -12.72
CA SER A 485 30.16 16.05 -14.08
C SER A 485 29.96 17.22 -15.04
N ALA A 486 29.31 18.32 -14.58
CA ALA A 486 29.17 19.54 -15.38
C ALA A 486 30.50 20.18 -15.81
N ARG A 487 31.60 19.84 -15.10
CA ARG A 487 32.97 20.26 -15.42
C ARG A 487 33.78 19.17 -16.17
N GLY A 488 33.16 18.09 -16.61
CA GLY A 488 33.82 16.93 -17.20
C GLY A 488 34.66 16.10 -16.22
N GLY A 489 34.53 16.39 -14.90
CA GLY A 489 35.24 15.67 -13.84
C GLY A 489 34.58 14.34 -13.47
N ARG A 490 35.33 13.48 -12.79
CA ARG A 490 34.82 12.21 -12.24
C ARG A 490 34.96 12.19 -10.72
N PRO A 491 34.01 11.57 -10.00
CA PRO A 491 34.12 11.46 -8.54
C PRO A 491 35.33 10.60 -8.16
N ARG A 492 35.94 10.94 -7.02
CA ARG A 492 37.09 10.18 -6.48
C ARG A 492 36.64 8.77 -6.09
N ARG A 493 37.48 7.76 -6.35
CA ARG A 493 37.17 6.35 -6.09
C ARG A 493 36.71 6.08 -4.65
N TRP A 494 37.35 6.70 -3.67
CA TRP A 494 36.95 6.53 -2.28
C TRP A 494 35.53 7.03 -2.01
N ALA A 495 35.10 8.15 -2.59
CA ALA A 495 33.75 8.68 -2.42
C ALA A 495 32.69 7.73 -3.02
N VAL A 496 32.98 7.13 -4.17
CA VAL A 496 32.09 6.13 -4.77
C VAL A 496 32.01 4.86 -3.92
N LEU A 497 33.17 4.40 -3.38
CA LEU A 497 33.22 3.21 -2.52
C LEU A 497 32.46 3.43 -1.20
N THR A 498 32.65 4.59 -0.57
CA THR A 498 31.92 4.96 0.67
C THR A 498 30.42 5.01 0.42
N LEU A 499 30.00 5.66 -0.66
CA LEU A 499 28.58 5.76 -1.00
C LEU A 499 27.95 4.38 -1.32
N ARG A 500 28.73 3.50 -1.98
CA ARG A 500 28.31 2.11 -2.23
C ARG A 500 28.18 1.32 -0.92
N ALA A 501 29.13 1.46 0.00
CA ALA A 501 29.07 0.80 1.30
C ALA A 501 27.81 1.26 2.09
N ILE A 502 27.52 2.57 2.09
CA ILE A 502 26.30 3.12 2.71
C ILE A 502 25.05 2.53 2.04
N ALA A 503 25.01 2.50 0.71
CA ALA A 503 23.86 1.96 -0.03
C ALA A 503 23.62 0.48 0.28
N VAL A 504 24.67 -0.35 0.30
CA VAL A 504 24.58 -1.78 0.63
C VAL A 504 24.14 -1.99 2.07
N ALA A 505 24.70 -1.24 3.03
CA ALA A 505 24.30 -1.32 4.43
C ALA A 505 22.81 -0.96 4.61
N ALA A 506 22.36 0.11 3.98
CA ALA A 506 20.95 0.51 3.98
C ALA A 506 20.05 -0.57 3.34
N TRP A 507 20.46 -1.13 2.22
CA TRP A 507 19.72 -2.20 1.55
C TRP A 507 19.60 -3.46 2.40
N LEU A 508 20.68 -3.87 3.06
CA LEU A 508 20.67 -5.01 4.00
C LEU A 508 19.75 -4.74 5.19
N TYR A 509 19.80 -3.54 5.76
CA TYR A 509 18.92 -3.15 6.87
C TYR A 509 17.43 -3.17 6.46
N ILE A 510 17.08 -2.58 5.31
CA ILE A 510 15.71 -2.61 4.80
C ILE A 510 15.30 -4.05 4.47
N SER A 511 16.21 -4.89 3.95
CA SER A 511 15.93 -6.31 3.70
C SER A 511 15.55 -7.04 4.98
N VAL A 512 16.25 -6.80 6.10
CA VAL A 512 15.90 -7.37 7.41
C VAL A 512 14.50 -6.93 7.83
N ILE A 513 14.14 -5.65 7.69
CA ILE A 513 12.79 -5.15 8.01
C ILE A 513 11.74 -5.87 7.16
N ILE A 514 11.93 -5.94 5.84
CA ILE A 514 10.97 -6.56 4.91
C ILE A 514 10.80 -8.06 5.20
N VAL A 515 11.89 -8.78 5.45
CA VAL A 515 11.87 -10.22 5.76
C VAL A 515 11.16 -10.48 7.09
N LEU A 516 11.47 -9.69 8.13
CA LEU A 516 10.79 -9.80 9.42
C LEU A 516 9.29 -9.47 9.28
N LEU A 517 8.97 -8.41 8.55
CA LEU A 517 7.59 -8.02 8.28
C LEU A 517 6.82 -9.15 7.57
N TRP A 518 7.40 -9.73 6.51
CA TRP A 518 6.82 -10.87 5.80
C TRP A 518 6.61 -12.08 6.71
N PHE A 519 7.64 -12.45 7.47
CA PHE A 519 7.57 -13.60 8.37
C PHE A 519 6.52 -13.41 9.48
N VAL A 520 6.42 -12.20 10.04
CA VAL A 520 5.48 -11.88 11.12
C VAL A 520 4.06 -11.69 10.62
N SER A 521 3.85 -10.99 9.50
CA SER A 521 2.51 -10.80 8.93
C SER A 521 1.94 -12.08 8.32
N GLY A 522 2.81 -12.96 7.79
CA GLY A 522 2.42 -14.19 7.11
C GLY A 522 2.01 -13.99 5.65
N HIS A 523 2.13 -12.78 5.13
CA HIS A 523 1.84 -12.45 3.73
C HIS A 523 2.95 -11.60 3.11
N ILE A 524 3.00 -11.54 1.78
CA ILE A 524 3.94 -10.69 1.05
C ILE A 524 3.64 -9.21 1.39
N PRO A 525 4.63 -8.43 1.87
CA PRO A 525 4.40 -7.07 2.33
C PRO A 525 4.20 -6.08 1.16
N MET A 526 3.00 -6.08 0.57
CA MET A 526 2.56 -5.27 -0.57
C MET A 526 1.12 -4.76 -0.40
N SER A 527 0.57 -4.82 0.81
CA SER A 527 -0.85 -4.58 1.07
C SER A 527 -1.19 -3.12 1.38
N ASN A 528 -0.24 -2.33 1.82
CA ASN A 528 -0.46 -0.94 2.22
C ASN A 528 0.67 0.00 1.79
N GLY A 529 0.48 1.33 2.02
CA GLY A 529 1.42 2.35 1.60
C GLY A 529 2.79 2.27 2.30
N TYR A 530 2.84 1.84 3.56
CA TYR A 530 4.09 1.62 4.29
C TYR A 530 4.94 0.52 3.62
N GLU A 531 4.32 -0.62 3.36
CA GLU A 531 4.98 -1.79 2.78
C GLU A 531 5.48 -1.51 1.34
N THR A 532 4.64 -0.88 0.53
CA THR A 532 5.00 -0.55 -0.87
C THR A 532 6.11 0.49 -0.96
N MET A 533 6.16 1.47 -0.05
CA MET A 533 7.24 2.45 0.01
C MET A 533 8.56 1.84 0.48
N LEU A 534 8.53 0.91 1.45
CA LEU A 534 9.72 0.15 1.85
C LEU A 534 10.24 -0.72 0.70
N PHE A 535 9.35 -1.36 -0.05
CA PHE A 535 9.74 -2.14 -1.22
C PHE A 535 10.34 -1.26 -2.32
N LEU A 536 9.78 -0.07 -2.56
CA LEU A 536 10.35 0.89 -3.49
C LEU A 536 11.76 1.33 -3.05
N ALA A 537 11.95 1.60 -1.75
CA ALA A 537 13.26 1.90 -1.17
C ALA A 537 14.26 0.76 -1.39
N TRP A 538 13.80 -0.47 -1.19
CA TRP A 538 14.59 -1.68 -1.40
C TRP A 538 14.99 -1.86 -2.86
N CYS A 539 14.11 -1.61 -3.81
CA CYS A 539 14.38 -1.69 -5.24
C CYS A 539 15.36 -0.62 -5.73
N ALA A 540 15.33 0.58 -5.15
CA ALA A 540 16.14 1.71 -5.59
C ALA A 540 17.64 1.42 -5.57
N VAL A 541 18.12 0.71 -4.54
CA VAL A 541 19.56 0.42 -4.37
C VAL A 541 20.08 -0.59 -5.39
N PRO A 542 19.49 -1.78 -5.60
CA PRO A 542 19.93 -2.72 -6.64
C PRO A 542 19.88 -2.09 -8.05
N ILE A 543 18.82 -1.32 -8.37
CA ILE A 543 18.72 -0.61 -9.65
C ILE A 543 19.90 0.35 -9.81
N ALA A 544 20.22 1.14 -8.77
CA ALA A 544 21.36 2.05 -8.80
C ALA A 544 22.69 1.31 -8.97
N MET A 545 22.91 0.23 -8.25
CA MET A 545 24.14 -0.58 -8.33
C MET A 545 24.32 -1.25 -9.70
N LEU A 546 23.23 -1.71 -10.31
CA LEU A 546 23.26 -2.26 -11.67
C LEU A 546 23.54 -1.18 -12.71
N ALA A 547 23.02 0.03 -12.49
CA ALA A 547 23.14 1.15 -13.41
C ALA A 547 24.46 1.92 -13.25
N GLU A 548 25.07 1.97 -12.07
CA GLU A 548 26.22 2.86 -11.76
C GLU A 548 27.41 2.72 -12.71
N ARG A 549 27.64 1.51 -13.25
CA ARG A 549 28.73 1.27 -14.21
C ARG A 549 28.55 2.04 -15.52
N ARG A 550 27.29 2.30 -15.90
CA ARG A 550 26.92 3.00 -17.12
C ARG A 550 26.49 4.43 -16.85
N MET A 551 25.98 4.67 -15.64
CA MET A 551 25.36 5.92 -15.19
C MET A 551 26.02 6.39 -13.88
N PRO A 552 27.07 7.22 -13.92
CA PRO A 552 27.80 7.63 -12.70
C PRO A 552 26.93 8.29 -11.64
N LEU A 553 25.81 8.89 -12.02
CA LEU A 553 24.84 9.49 -11.11
C LEU A 553 23.84 8.50 -10.50
N ALA A 554 23.80 7.24 -10.98
CA ALA A 554 22.79 6.28 -10.51
C ALA A 554 22.93 5.98 -9.01
N LEU A 555 24.16 5.84 -8.51
CA LEU A 555 24.38 5.50 -7.11
C LEU A 555 23.90 6.62 -6.14
N PRO A 556 24.29 7.92 -6.29
CA PRO A 556 23.72 8.96 -5.46
C PRO A 556 22.20 9.13 -5.62
N MET A 557 21.66 8.90 -6.83
CA MET A 557 20.21 8.90 -7.06
C MET A 557 19.53 7.76 -6.29
N GLY A 558 20.10 6.55 -6.31
CA GLY A 558 19.55 5.40 -5.59
C GLY A 558 19.54 5.59 -4.07
N VAL A 559 20.63 6.15 -3.51
CA VAL A 559 20.71 6.48 -2.08
C VAL A 559 19.67 7.54 -1.72
N LEU A 560 19.54 8.59 -2.53
CA LEU A 560 18.57 9.65 -2.31
C LEU A 560 17.12 9.11 -2.41
N LEU A 561 16.81 8.34 -3.45
CA LEU A 561 15.48 7.75 -3.64
C LEU A 561 15.14 6.78 -2.50
N CYS A 562 16.09 5.92 -2.10
CA CYS A 562 15.95 5.03 -0.96
C CYS A 562 15.61 5.81 0.33
N GLY A 563 16.34 6.89 0.61
CA GLY A 563 16.09 7.76 1.76
C GLY A 563 14.71 8.42 1.70
N MET A 564 14.35 9.01 0.55
CA MET A 564 13.04 9.66 0.36
C MET A 564 11.87 8.69 0.54
N THR A 565 11.93 7.52 -0.08
CA THR A 565 10.83 6.54 -0.01
C THR A 565 10.74 5.88 1.36
N THR A 566 11.88 5.62 2.03
CA THR A 566 11.90 5.19 3.43
C THR A 566 11.30 6.27 4.34
N MET A 567 11.60 7.56 4.10
CA MET A 567 11.00 8.65 4.88
C MET A 567 9.49 8.72 4.70
N VAL A 568 9.00 8.57 3.45
CA VAL A 568 7.55 8.51 3.17
C VAL A 568 6.90 7.33 3.89
N ALA A 569 7.53 6.15 3.89
CA ALA A 569 7.06 5.00 4.65
C ALA A 569 6.90 5.33 6.15
N MET A 570 7.88 6.04 6.73
CA MET A 570 7.87 6.43 8.14
C MET A 570 6.91 7.57 8.47
N MET A 571 6.35 8.27 7.48
CA MET A 571 5.37 9.35 7.67
C MET A 571 3.92 8.85 7.72
N GLY A 572 3.66 7.61 7.34
CA GLY A 572 2.33 7.01 7.33
C GLY A 572 1.71 6.96 8.73
N ILE A 573 0.67 7.77 8.94
CA ILE A 573 0.13 8.09 10.25
C ILE A 573 -1.07 7.22 10.59
N SER A 574 -1.67 6.53 9.62
CA SER A 574 -3.04 6.01 9.75
C SER A 574 -3.18 4.51 9.54
N ASN A 575 -2.16 3.79 9.12
CA ASN A 575 -2.28 2.35 8.90
C ASN A 575 -1.46 1.56 9.92
N PRO A 576 -2.06 0.53 10.53
CA PRO A 576 -1.29 -0.40 11.33
C PRO A 576 -0.18 -0.98 10.45
N ARG A 577 1.04 -0.98 10.97
CA ARG A 577 2.21 -1.52 10.24
C ARG A 577 2.08 -3.01 9.98
N MET A 578 1.30 -3.68 10.80
CA MET A 578 0.92 -5.09 10.66
C MET A 578 -0.56 -5.24 10.98
N SER A 579 -1.34 -5.67 10.00
CA SER A 579 -2.76 -6.02 10.17
C SER A 579 -3.05 -7.35 9.49
N GLN A 580 -4.16 -7.98 9.84
CA GLN A 580 -4.70 -9.06 9.05
C GLN A 580 -5.12 -8.54 7.67
N LEU A 581 -4.89 -9.33 6.64
CA LEU A 581 -5.30 -8.97 5.28
C LEU A 581 -6.82 -9.06 5.15
N MET A 582 -7.40 -8.04 4.55
CA MET A 582 -8.76 -8.16 4.04
C MET A 582 -8.81 -9.27 2.98
N PRO A 583 -9.90 -10.04 2.89
CA PRO A 583 -10.00 -11.19 1.98
C PRO A 583 -9.60 -10.88 0.54
N VAL A 584 -10.03 -9.74 0.01
CA VAL A 584 -9.75 -9.32 -1.37
C VAL A 584 -8.25 -9.11 -1.64
N LEU A 585 -7.45 -8.79 -0.62
CA LEU A 585 -6.00 -8.52 -0.73
C LEU A 585 -5.13 -9.79 -0.67
N GLN A 586 -5.70 -10.95 -0.40
CA GLN A 586 -4.97 -12.23 -0.26
C GLN A 586 -4.51 -12.84 -1.59
N SER A 587 -4.65 -12.13 -2.71
CA SER A 587 -4.29 -12.62 -4.04
C SER A 587 -2.80 -12.49 -4.33
N PRO A 588 -2.07 -13.58 -4.67
CA PRO A 588 -0.69 -13.51 -5.14
C PRO A 588 -0.52 -12.67 -6.42
N LEU A 589 -1.57 -12.64 -7.25
CA LEU A 589 -1.57 -11.86 -8.50
C LEU A 589 -1.57 -10.35 -8.20
N LEU A 590 -2.29 -9.92 -7.15
CA LEU A 590 -2.27 -8.54 -6.68
C LEU A 590 -0.86 -8.16 -6.20
N SER A 591 -0.22 -9.00 -5.38
CA SER A 591 1.15 -8.75 -4.91
C SER A 591 2.15 -8.64 -6.06
N ALA A 592 2.02 -9.50 -7.08
CA ALA A 592 2.85 -9.43 -8.28
C ALA A 592 2.60 -8.14 -9.09
N HIS A 593 1.33 -7.74 -9.26
CA HIS A 593 0.95 -6.48 -9.89
C HIS A 593 1.63 -5.29 -9.19
N VAL A 594 1.47 -5.18 -7.87
CA VAL A 594 2.03 -4.07 -7.08
C VAL A 594 3.55 -4.06 -7.17
N ALA A 595 4.23 -5.21 -7.04
CA ALA A 595 5.68 -5.30 -7.12
C ALA A 595 6.21 -4.80 -8.48
N VAL A 596 5.59 -5.22 -9.59
CA VAL A 596 5.98 -4.80 -10.95
C VAL A 596 5.78 -3.29 -11.15
N ILE A 597 4.66 -2.73 -10.67
CA ILE A 597 4.39 -1.28 -10.72
C ILE A 597 5.44 -0.50 -9.91
N MET A 598 5.82 -0.96 -8.71
CA MET A 598 6.80 -0.28 -7.87
C MET A 598 8.19 -0.26 -8.51
N VAL A 599 8.62 -1.35 -9.16
CA VAL A 599 9.88 -1.36 -9.93
C VAL A 599 9.81 -0.38 -11.10
N ALA A 600 8.68 -0.31 -11.81
CA ALA A 600 8.48 0.68 -12.87
C ALA A 600 8.60 2.11 -12.33
N TYR A 601 7.95 2.43 -11.20
CA TYR A 601 8.01 3.75 -10.57
C TYR A 601 9.43 4.12 -10.12
N ALA A 602 10.22 3.16 -9.61
CA ALA A 602 11.63 3.40 -9.31
C ALA A 602 12.41 3.84 -10.56
N LEU A 603 12.24 3.15 -11.68
CA LEU A 603 12.90 3.51 -12.95
C LEU A 603 12.46 4.89 -13.46
N LEU A 604 11.17 5.21 -13.37
CA LEU A 604 10.61 6.52 -13.73
C LEU A 604 11.17 7.64 -12.83
N ALA A 605 11.36 7.37 -11.53
CA ALA A 605 12.00 8.30 -10.60
C ALA A 605 13.46 8.58 -10.98
N PHE A 606 14.25 7.56 -11.34
CA PHE A 606 15.60 7.74 -11.85
C PHE A 606 15.64 8.64 -13.09
N MET A 607 14.66 8.51 -13.98
CA MET A 607 14.58 9.36 -15.18
C MET A 607 14.26 10.82 -14.83
N ALA A 608 13.36 11.05 -13.89
CA ALA A 608 13.07 12.40 -13.38
C ALA A 608 14.31 13.01 -12.72
N MET A 609 15.04 12.25 -11.90
CA MET A 609 16.28 12.69 -11.26
C MET A 609 17.39 12.98 -12.30
N ASN A 610 17.50 12.20 -13.38
CA ASN A 610 18.36 12.54 -14.53
C ASN A 610 17.97 13.88 -15.17
N GLY A 611 16.67 14.16 -15.25
CA GLY A 611 16.16 15.45 -15.72
C GLY A 611 16.60 16.60 -14.82
N ILE A 612 16.45 16.47 -13.51
CA ILE A 612 16.90 17.45 -12.51
C ILE A 612 18.42 17.64 -12.63
N ALA A 613 19.19 16.56 -12.73
CA ALA A 613 20.65 16.61 -12.94
C ALA A 613 21.02 17.39 -14.18
N ALA A 614 20.32 17.19 -15.32
CA ALA A 614 20.54 17.93 -16.54
C ALA A 614 20.30 19.44 -16.36
N PHE A 615 19.26 19.84 -15.63
CA PHE A 615 19.01 21.24 -15.30
C PHE A 615 20.11 21.81 -14.42
N VAL A 616 20.53 21.12 -13.37
CA VAL A 616 21.64 21.55 -12.49
C VAL A 616 22.95 21.74 -13.29
N MET A 617 23.28 20.76 -14.15
CA MET A 617 24.46 20.85 -15.03
C MET A 617 24.38 22.05 -15.98
N ARG A 618 23.22 22.25 -16.61
CA ARG A 618 23.00 23.39 -17.55
C ARG A 618 23.11 24.75 -16.87
N MET A 619 22.61 24.86 -15.63
CA MET A 619 22.73 26.09 -14.84
C MET A 619 24.20 26.36 -14.47
N ARG A 620 24.96 25.32 -14.16
CA ARG A 620 26.37 25.45 -13.75
C ARG A 620 27.31 25.71 -14.92
N ASN A 621 27.09 25.01 -16.04
CA ASN A 621 27.91 25.11 -17.25
C ASN A 621 27.04 25.04 -18.50
N ARG A 622 26.88 26.13 -19.19
CA ARG A 622 26.11 26.21 -20.45
C ARG A 622 26.71 25.37 -21.58
N ALA A 623 27.99 25.03 -21.49
CA ALA A 623 28.70 24.19 -22.48
C ALA A 623 28.61 22.68 -22.20
N ALA A 624 28.00 22.25 -21.06
CA ALA A 624 27.85 20.83 -20.70
C ALA A 624 26.81 20.10 -21.60
N THR A 625 26.89 20.24 -22.87
CA THR A 625 25.93 19.66 -23.87
C THR A 625 26.11 18.18 -24.04
N ASP A 626 27.35 17.68 -23.99
CA ASP A 626 27.68 16.26 -24.19
C ASP A 626 27.25 15.44 -22.96
N GLU A 627 27.52 15.91 -21.76
CA GLU A 627 27.11 15.29 -20.51
C GLU A 627 25.57 15.19 -20.41
N ILE A 628 24.87 16.27 -20.78
CA ILE A 628 23.38 16.30 -20.79
C ILE A 628 22.85 15.33 -21.86
N THR A 629 23.55 15.19 -22.99
CA THR A 629 23.18 14.22 -24.04
C THR A 629 23.36 12.79 -23.54
N VAL A 630 24.44 12.50 -22.81
CA VAL A 630 24.67 11.20 -22.16
C VAL A 630 23.58 10.90 -21.13
N LEU A 631 23.19 11.87 -20.31
CA LEU A 631 22.07 11.70 -19.36
C LEU A 631 20.75 11.36 -20.09
N LYS A 632 20.52 11.97 -21.25
CA LYS A 632 19.36 11.63 -22.09
C LYS A 632 19.42 10.18 -22.56
N GLU A 633 20.60 9.71 -23.04
CA GLU A 633 20.76 8.30 -23.44
C GLU A 633 20.52 7.35 -22.27
N HIS A 634 20.95 7.69 -21.05
CA HIS A 634 20.64 6.94 -19.84
C HIS A 634 19.14 6.89 -19.59
N SER A 635 18.45 8.02 -19.65
CA SER A 635 16.99 8.07 -19.48
C SER A 635 16.25 7.31 -20.59
N GLU A 636 16.71 7.40 -21.85
CA GLU A 636 16.18 6.57 -22.95
C GLU A 636 16.38 5.07 -22.68
N LEU A 637 17.51 4.65 -22.10
CA LEU A 637 17.75 3.26 -21.73
C LEU A 637 16.78 2.77 -20.63
N LEU A 638 16.54 3.60 -19.63
CA LEU A 638 15.59 3.28 -18.54
C LEU A 638 14.12 3.32 -18.97
N LEU A 639 13.78 4.15 -19.98
CA LEU A 639 12.41 4.31 -20.46
C LEU A 639 11.80 3.00 -20.96
N TYR A 640 12.59 2.16 -21.64
CA TYR A 640 12.11 0.90 -22.21
C TYR A 640 11.62 -0.07 -21.11
N PRO A 641 12.46 -0.48 -20.14
CA PRO A 641 12.00 -1.36 -19.08
C PRO A 641 10.93 -0.70 -18.19
N ALA A 642 11.00 0.61 -17.96
CA ALA A 642 10.03 1.31 -17.14
C ALA A 642 8.60 1.25 -17.71
N VAL A 643 8.43 1.63 -18.98
CA VAL A 643 7.11 1.60 -19.65
C VAL A 643 6.64 0.15 -19.84
N MET A 644 7.56 -0.76 -20.15
CA MET A 644 7.23 -2.19 -20.28
C MET A 644 6.69 -2.76 -18.95
N LEU A 645 7.40 -2.54 -17.84
CA LEU A 645 6.96 -3.02 -16.52
C LEU A 645 5.65 -2.33 -16.12
N LEU A 646 5.52 -1.03 -16.34
CA LEU A 646 4.28 -0.31 -16.08
C LEU A 646 3.10 -0.92 -16.85
N THR A 647 3.30 -1.22 -18.14
CA THR A 647 2.28 -1.86 -18.99
C THR A 647 1.93 -3.26 -18.48
N ILE A 648 2.93 -4.10 -18.18
CA ILE A 648 2.72 -5.45 -17.65
C ILE A 648 1.98 -5.35 -16.30
N GLY A 649 2.40 -4.44 -15.43
CA GLY A 649 1.76 -4.22 -14.14
C GLY A 649 0.29 -3.86 -14.29
N ILE A 650 -0.07 -2.90 -15.15
CA ILE A 650 -1.47 -2.50 -15.39
C ILE A 650 -2.31 -3.71 -15.83
N PHE A 651 -1.83 -4.52 -16.75
CA PHE A 651 -2.59 -5.68 -17.22
C PHE A 651 -2.64 -6.83 -16.24
N LEU A 652 -1.62 -7.03 -15.40
CA LEU A 652 -1.71 -7.94 -14.24
C LEU A 652 -2.81 -7.50 -13.27
N GLY A 653 -2.91 -6.19 -13.02
CA GLY A 653 -4.00 -5.62 -12.23
C GLY A 653 -5.38 -5.84 -12.87
N ALA A 654 -5.48 -5.67 -14.19
CA ALA A 654 -6.72 -5.94 -14.91
C ALA A 654 -7.14 -7.42 -14.85
N VAL A 655 -6.19 -8.35 -14.93
CA VAL A 655 -6.47 -9.78 -14.75
C VAL A 655 -6.94 -10.07 -13.32
N TRP A 656 -6.26 -9.49 -12.32
CA TRP A 656 -6.69 -9.62 -10.93
C TRP A 656 -8.10 -9.07 -10.70
N ALA A 657 -8.39 -7.87 -11.21
CA ALA A 657 -9.71 -7.25 -11.12
C ALA A 657 -10.81 -8.12 -11.74
N ASN A 658 -10.51 -8.76 -12.88
CA ASN A 658 -11.44 -9.70 -13.52
C ASN A 658 -11.67 -10.96 -12.69
N VAL A 659 -10.67 -11.47 -11.97
CA VAL A 659 -10.80 -12.64 -11.09
C VAL A 659 -11.54 -12.27 -9.79
N SER A 660 -11.29 -11.07 -9.24
CA SER A 660 -11.84 -10.68 -7.93
C SER A 660 -13.21 -10.00 -8.04
N TRP A 661 -13.47 -9.23 -9.13
CA TRP A 661 -14.66 -8.37 -9.26
C TRP A 661 -15.50 -8.60 -10.51
N GLY A 662 -15.11 -9.53 -11.37
CA GLY A 662 -15.86 -9.87 -12.59
C GLY A 662 -15.66 -8.92 -13.78
N ARG A 663 -14.87 -7.90 -13.65
CA ARG A 663 -14.56 -6.95 -14.73
C ARG A 663 -13.08 -6.63 -14.76
N TYR A 664 -12.47 -6.67 -15.93
CA TYR A 664 -11.03 -6.39 -16.08
C TYR A 664 -10.70 -4.89 -16.15
N TRP A 665 -11.70 -4.01 -16.17
CA TRP A 665 -11.54 -2.57 -16.14
C TRP A 665 -12.80 -1.89 -15.59
N GLY A 666 -12.67 -1.17 -14.50
CA GLY A 666 -13.81 -0.53 -13.79
C GLY A 666 -13.82 0.99 -13.91
N TRP A 667 -12.87 1.60 -14.63
CA TRP A 667 -12.69 3.06 -14.70
C TRP A 667 -12.48 3.70 -13.32
N ASP A 668 -11.94 2.92 -12.37
CA ASP A 668 -11.53 3.44 -11.08
C ASP A 668 -10.43 4.50 -11.26
N PRO A 669 -10.39 5.57 -10.45
CA PRO A 669 -9.37 6.61 -10.57
C PRO A 669 -7.93 6.07 -10.58
N LYS A 670 -7.61 5.00 -9.86
CA LYS A 670 -6.28 4.38 -9.86
C LYS A 670 -5.94 3.73 -11.20
N GLU A 671 -6.89 3.01 -11.80
CA GLU A 671 -6.74 2.41 -13.12
C GLU A 671 -6.55 3.50 -14.19
N VAL A 672 -7.40 4.53 -14.14
CA VAL A 672 -7.37 5.66 -15.09
C VAL A 672 -6.03 6.40 -15.03
N TRP A 673 -5.54 6.73 -13.83
CA TRP A 673 -4.27 7.44 -13.69
C TRP A 673 -3.05 6.58 -14.00
N ALA A 674 -3.11 5.27 -13.78
CA ALA A 674 -2.09 4.34 -14.25
C ALA A 674 -2.01 4.31 -15.78
N LEU A 675 -3.17 4.28 -16.46
CA LEU A 675 -3.27 4.38 -17.93
C LEU A 675 -2.75 5.73 -18.44
N ILE A 676 -3.12 6.85 -17.82
CA ILE A 676 -2.61 8.19 -18.16
C ILE A 676 -1.09 8.20 -18.05
N THR A 677 -0.52 7.70 -16.94
CA THR A 677 0.92 7.64 -16.72
C THR A 677 1.61 6.79 -17.80
N MET A 678 1.05 5.63 -18.14
CA MET A 678 1.58 4.78 -19.21
C MET A 678 1.60 5.51 -20.56
N ILE A 679 0.52 6.17 -20.94
CA ILE A 679 0.42 6.89 -22.23
C ILE A 679 1.38 8.08 -22.26
N VAL A 680 1.48 8.84 -21.15
CA VAL A 680 2.40 9.98 -21.02
C VAL A 680 3.85 9.52 -21.25
N TYR A 681 4.30 8.44 -20.61
CA TYR A 681 5.67 7.96 -20.84
C TYR A 681 5.86 7.27 -22.19
N ALA A 682 4.87 6.53 -22.70
CA ALA A 682 4.89 5.93 -24.02
C ALA A 682 4.98 6.97 -25.15
N PHE A 683 4.46 8.18 -24.95
CA PHE A 683 4.59 9.29 -25.88
C PHE A 683 6.05 9.62 -26.19
N ALA A 684 6.97 9.47 -25.23
CA ALA A 684 8.38 9.73 -25.42
C ALA A 684 9.07 8.81 -26.46
N PHE A 685 8.50 7.65 -26.78
CA PHE A 685 8.97 6.79 -27.86
C PHE A 685 8.73 7.37 -29.25
N HIS A 686 7.77 8.33 -29.37
CA HIS A 686 7.35 8.90 -30.64
C HIS A 686 8.18 10.14 -31.07
N ARG A 687 9.43 10.24 -30.61
CA ARG A 687 10.34 11.37 -30.91
C ARG A 687 10.56 11.61 -32.42
N GLU A 688 10.40 10.56 -33.26
CA GLU A 688 10.46 10.72 -34.73
C GLU A 688 9.26 11.53 -35.25
N SER A 689 8.14 11.44 -34.56
CA SER A 689 6.93 12.21 -34.82
C SER A 689 6.97 13.62 -34.21
N PHE A 690 7.75 13.80 -33.14
CA PHE A 690 7.88 15.05 -32.38
C PHE A 690 9.35 15.45 -32.24
N PRO A 691 9.92 16.18 -33.23
CA PRO A 691 11.35 16.49 -33.26
C PRO A 691 11.89 17.26 -32.05
N TRP A 692 11.07 18.00 -31.33
CA TRP A 692 11.46 18.70 -30.10
C TRP A 692 11.93 17.75 -28.98
N LEU A 693 11.41 16.51 -28.93
CA LEU A 693 11.86 15.46 -28.01
C LEU A 693 13.28 14.94 -28.33
N ARG A 694 13.79 15.25 -29.51
CA ARG A 694 15.20 14.93 -29.87
C ARG A 694 16.19 15.85 -29.14
N ARG A 695 15.76 17.07 -28.76
CA ARG A 695 16.58 18.03 -28.02
C ARG A 695 16.76 17.54 -26.56
N PRO A 696 18.03 17.40 -26.08
CA PRO A 696 18.29 16.82 -24.77
C PRO A 696 17.53 17.54 -23.63
N MET A 697 17.59 18.86 -23.53
CA MET A 697 16.93 19.61 -22.50
C MET A 697 15.40 19.51 -22.54
N ALA A 698 14.82 19.53 -23.75
CA ALA A 698 13.36 19.37 -23.89
C ALA A 698 12.90 17.98 -23.46
N PHE A 699 13.69 16.94 -23.76
CA PHE A 699 13.44 15.59 -23.29
C PHE A 699 13.50 15.49 -21.76
N HIS A 700 14.52 16.08 -21.15
CA HIS A 700 14.66 16.08 -19.69
C HIS A 700 13.53 16.87 -19.00
N ALA A 701 13.13 18.02 -19.56
CA ALA A 701 11.98 18.77 -19.07
C ALA A 701 10.71 17.92 -19.13
N TYR A 702 10.51 17.20 -20.25
CA TYR A 702 9.39 16.29 -20.40
C TYR A 702 9.39 15.17 -19.34
N MET A 703 10.54 14.54 -19.07
CA MET A 703 10.66 13.47 -18.06
C MET A 703 10.34 13.97 -16.65
N VAL A 704 10.79 15.18 -16.28
CA VAL A 704 10.47 15.78 -14.99
C VAL A 704 8.97 16.07 -14.89
N LEU A 705 8.36 16.67 -15.93
CA LEU A 705 6.92 16.94 -15.95
C LEU A 705 6.09 15.65 -15.95
N ALA A 706 6.51 14.65 -16.73
CA ALA A 706 5.84 13.35 -16.77
C ALA A 706 5.81 12.66 -15.39
N PHE A 707 6.82 12.90 -14.54
CA PHE A 707 6.87 12.29 -13.20
C PHE A 707 5.77 12.79 -12.27
N PHE A 708 5.19 13.98 -12.52
CA PHE A 708 4.02 14.43 -11.78
C PHE A 708 2.82 13.49 -11.97
N SER A 709 2.68 12.80 -13.13
CA SER A 709 1.63 11.79 -13.29
C SER A 709 1.83 10.59 -12.36
N VAL A 710 3.10 10.18 -12.11
CA VAL A 710 3.42 9.11 -11.14
C VAL A 710 3.06 9.55 -9.72
N LEU A 711 3.49 10.76 -9.32
CA LEU A 711 3.18 11.31 -8.01
C LEU A 711 1.67 11.44 -7.79
N PHE A 712 0.95 11.87 -8.81
CA PHE A 712 -0.50 11.97 -8.73
C PHE A 712 -1.18 10.60 -8.68
N THR A 713 -0.72 9.63 -9.47
CA THR A 713 -1.24 8.24 -9.43
C THR A 713 -1.06 7.62 -8.04
N TYR A 714 0.09 7.87 -7.40
CA TYR A 714 0.37 7.27 -6.10
C TYR A 714 -0.24 8.07 -4.93
N PHE A 715 0.03 9.37 -4.86
CA PHE A 715 -0.43 10.22 -3.75
C PHE A 715 -1.77 10.91 -4.04
N GLY A 716 -1.91 11.49 -5.24
CA GLY A 716 -3.10 12.25 -5.61
C GLY A 716 -4.36 11.41 -5.56
N VAL A 717 -4.30 10.21 -6.14
CA VAL A 717 -5.44 9.28 -6.15
C VAL A 717 -5.76 8.81 -4.73
N ASN A 718 -4.75 8.42 -3.94
CA ASN A 718 -5.00 7.89 -2.59
C ASN A 718 -5.52 8.93 -1.60
N PHE A 719 -5.09 10.21 -1.71
CA PHE A 719 -5.44 11.24 -0.72
C PHE A 719 -6.57 12.18 -1.16
N PHE A 720 -6.77 12.35 -2.48
CA PHE A 720 -7.72 13.34 -2.98
C PHE A 720 -8.87 12.73 -3.77
N LEU A 721 -8.75 11.51 -4.29
CA LEU A 721 -9.81 10.85 -5.04
C LEU A 721 -10.36 9.66 -4.26
N THR A 722 -11.66 9.39 -4.44
CA THR A 722 -12.31 8.20 -3.87
C THR A 722 -12.45 7.14 -4.96
N GLY A 723 -12.25 5.86 -4.62
CA GLY A 723 -12.37 4.75 -5.57
C GLY A 723 -12.40 3.39 -4.88
N MET A 724 -12.65 2.33 -5.64
CA MET A 724 -12.72 0.95 -5.12
C MET A 724 -11.38 0.44 -4.58
N HIS A 725 -10.27 1.05 -4.97
CA HIS A 725 -8.93 0.72 -4.48
C HIS A 725 -8.53 1.53 -3.23
N SER A 726 -9.48 2.16 -2.54
CA SER A 726 -9.24 2.90 -1.29
C SER A 726 -9.28 1.94 -0.09
N TYR A 727 -8.31 1.03 0.01
CA TYR A 727 -8.16 0.09 1.14
C TYR A 727 -7.31 0.67 2.27
N ALA A 728 -7.01 1.96 2.24
CA ALA A 728 -6.18 2.63 3.25
C ALA A 728 -7.05 3.46 4.21
#